data_85bf87dc36add11efc4efee85c2fc5bd
#
_entry.id   85bf87dc36add11efc4efee85c2fc5bd
#
_cell.length_a   1.000
_cell.length_b   1.000
_cell.length_c   1.000
_cell.angle_alpha   90.00
_cell.angle_beta   90.00
_cell.angle_gamma   90.00
#
_symmetry.space_group_name_H-M   'P 1'
#
loop_
_entity.id
_entity.type
_entity.pdbx_description
1 polymer ?
#
loop_
_entity_poly.entity_id
_entity_poly.type
_entity_poly.pdbx_seq_one_letter_code
_entity_poly.pdbx_strand_id
1 'polypeptide(L)'
;LIAVWRQAPKKKHMSKILGIDLGTTNSAMAVVEAGSPKIIENKEGARTTPSIVAISKSGERLVGLLAKRQAITNPENTLFSIKRLIGRRFEDEEVQRDIKLMPYKIVKANGGVKVVMGGREYTPQEISAMILQKLKTDAEEKLGETITEAVITVPAYFDDSQRKATKEAGEIAGFTVKRIINEPTAAALAYGFDKKKNEKIAVYDLGGGTFDISILEVGDDTVEVKSTNGDTHLGGDDFDQKIINWILEEFKKDQGIDLSKDSLALQRIKEAAEKAKIELSTAMETEINQPFITSDASGPKHLVMKLTRAKLEELVGDLVEKTLEPCKKALEDAKLSTSDINEVVMVGGMTRMPLVMQTVEKFFGKKPNATVNPDEVVALGAAIQGGVLAGEVKDVLLLDVTPLTLGIETLGGVRTPLIPRNTTIPTSKSQIFSTAVDNQPSVEIHVLQGEREMAADNKTLGRFILDGIPPAPRGVPQIEVTFDIDANGILSVTAKDKATGKSQSIRIEASTGLSKEEVERMAKEAEAHAEEDKKKKELVEARNLADTLIYTTEKALREAGEKISAEKKKPVEEKIEALRKVKDGDDMAAIKKATEELSQEAQKIGQELYQAAQAADKASAPDKSSADKKADDKKDEKSDVKEGEVVDEKEKKE
;
A
#
# COMPACT_ATOMS: atom_id res chain seq x y z
N LEU A 1 -31.96 54.53 -16.45
CA LEU A 1 -31.81 53.62 -15.32
C LEU A 1 -30.99 52.39 -15.80
N ILE A 2 -29.65 52.46 -15.64
CA ILE A 2 -28.74 51.39 -15.98
C ILE A 2 -28.64 50.50 -14.72
N ALA A 3 -29.19 49.28 -14.81
CA ALA A 3 -29.08 48.30 -13.73
C ALA A 3 -27.63 47.76 -13.71
N VAL A 4 -26.87 48.17 -12.68
CA VAL A 4 -25.56 47.62 -12.37
C VAL A 4 -25.79 46.23 -11.76
N TRP A 5 -25.55 45.18 -12.54
CA TRP A 5 -25.46 43.83 -12.04
C TRP A 5 -24.21 43.72 -11.15
N ARG A 6 -24.38 43.79 -9.84
CA ARG A 6 -23.33 43.34 -8.90
C ARG A 6 -23.11 41.87 -9.12
N GLN A 7 -21.98 41.52 -9.76
CA GLN A 7 -21.49 40.16 -9.72
C GLN A 7 -21.28 39.75 -8.24
N ALA A 8 -22.00 38.72 -7.80
CA ALA A 8 -21.75 38.10 -6.52
C ALA A 8 -20.27 37.70 -6.44
N PRO A 9 -19.60 37.87 -5.28
CA PRO A 9 -18.20 37.47 -5.14
C PRO A 9 -18.10 35.98 -5.52
N LYS A 10 -17.28 35.66 -6.52
CA LYS A 10 -16.94 34.26 -6.85
C LYS A 10 -16.44 33.65 -5.52
N LYS A 11 -17.18 32.69 -4.98
CA LYS A 11 -16.67 31.84 -3.90
C LYS A 11 -15.30 31.35 -4.37
N LYS A 12 -14.24 31.71 -3.63
CA LYS A 12 -12.90 31.19 -3.86
C LYS A 12 -13.05 29.68 -3.77
N HIS A 13 -12.97 28.98 -4.89
CA HIS A 13 -12.92 27.52 -4.89
C HIS A 13 -11.65 27.16 -4.11
N MET A 14 -11.82 26.75 -2.86
CA MET A 14 -10.69 26.19 -2.11
C MET A 14 -10.37 24.85 -2.80
N SER A 15 -9.11 24.68 -3.19
CA SER A 15 -8.67 23.41 -3.78
C SER A 15 -8.88 22.30 -2.76
N LYS A 16 -9.46 21.19 -3.20
CA LYS A 16 -9.61 20.01 -2.35
C LYS A 16 -8.25 19.46 -1.96
N ILE A 17 -8.12 19.01 -0.72
CA ILE A 17 -6.93 18.32 -0.22
C ILE A 17 -7.18 16.82 -0.33
N LEU A 18 -6.34 16.11 -1.06
CA LEU A 18 -6.44 14.67 -1.24
C LEU A 18 -5.90 13.94 -0.01
N GLY A 19 -6.70 13.12 0.63
CA GLY A 19 -6.26 12.16 1.65
C GLY A 19 -5.78 10.88 0.97
N ILE A 20 -4.55 10.47 1.25
CA ILE A 20 -3.92 9.32 0.61
C ILE A 20 -3.41 8.35 1.68
N ASP A 21 -3.88 7.12 1.60
CA ASP A 21 -3.23 5.97 2.21
C ASP A 21 -2.21 5.40 1.22
N LEU A 22 -0.93 5.62 1.49
CA LEU A 22 0.17 5.06 0.71
C LEU A 22 0.58 3.71 1.29
N GLY A 23 -0.20 2.67 1.01
CA GLY A 23 0.01 1.33 1.58
C GLY A 23 1.16 0.55 0.91
N THR A 24 1.70 -0.45 1.61
CA THR A 24 2.77 -1.33 1.10
C THR A 24 2.31 -2.13 -0.11
N THR A 25 1.11 -2.69 -0.06
CA THR A 25 0.54 -3.55 -1.11
C THR A 25 -0.47 -2.81 -1.97
N ASN A 26 -1.38 -2.07 -1.35
CA ASN A 26 -2.41 -1.28 -2.01
C ASN A 26 -2.46 0.13 -1.41
N SER A 27 -2.73 1.11 -2.25
CA SER A 27 -2.97 2.50 -1.84
C SER A 27 -4.42 2.88 -2.09
N ALA A 28 -4.95 3.79 -1.28
CA ALA A 28 -6.30 4.33 -1.41
C ALA A 28 -6.30 5.84 -1.35
N MET A 29 -7.32 6.48 -1.91
CA MET A 29 -7.47 7.93 -1.90
C MET A 29 -8.90 8.35 -1.60
N ALA A 30 -9.03 9.47 -0.90
CA ALA A 30 -10.31 10.02 -0.49
C ALA A 30 -10.28 11.56 -0.46
N VAL A 31 -11.45 12.17 -0.51
CA VAL A 31 -11.63 13.62 -0.30
C VAL A 31 -12.83 13.85 0.61
N VAL A 32 -12.93 15.06 1.16
CA VAL A 32 -14.18 15.53 1.77
C VAL A 32 -15.08 16.11 0.68
N GLU A 33 -16.32 15.63 0.61
CA GLU A 33 -17.38 16.20 -0.23
C GLU A 33 -18.60 16.49 0.64
N ALA A 34 -19.09 17.72 0.59
CA ALA A 34 -20.23 18.18 1.38
C ALA A 34 -20.09 17.88 2.90
N GLY A 35 -18.87 18.01 3.44
CA GLY A 35 -18.58 17.79 4.86
C GLY A 35 -18.42 16.31 5.25
N SER A 36 -18.48 15.37 4.32
CA SER A 36 -18.29 13.94 4.60
C SER A 36 -17.13 13.36 3.80
N PRO A 37 -16.31 12.47 4.40
CA PRO A 37 -15.21 11.82 3.69
C PRO A 37 -15.73 10.77 2.71
N LYS A 38 -15.14 10.69 1.53
CA LYS A 38 -15.55 9.79 0.45
C LYS A 38 -14.34 9.23 -0.29
N ILE A 39 -14.30 7.91 -0.46
CA ILE A 39 -13.30 7.24 -1.28
C ILE A 39 -13.48 7.63 -2.75
N ILE A 40 -12.36 7.89 -3.41
CA ILE A 40 -12.29 8.09 -4.85
C ILE A 40 -11.87 6.77 -5.49
N GLU A 41 -12.67 6.29 -6.43
CA GLU A 41 -12.32 5.15 -7.27
C GLU A 41 -11.25 5.57 -8.28
N ASN A 42 -10.29 4.68 -8.52
CA ASN A 42 -9.29 4.87 -9.56
C ASN A 42 -9.91 4.75 -10.97
N LYS A 43 -9.11 4.98 -12.00
CA LYS A 43 -9.55 4.90 -13.41
C LYS A 43 -10.08 3.51 -13.79
N GLU A 44 -9.60 2.47 -13.13
CA GLU A 44 -10.05 1.09 -13.33
C GLU A 44 -11.35 0.76 -12.59
N GLY A 45 -11.96 1.73 -11.89
CA GLY A 45 -13.19 1.57 -11.10
C GLY A 45 -12.99 0.88 -9.76
N ALA A 46 -11.75 0.67 -9.32
CA ALA A 46 -11.45 0.07 -8.03
C ALA A 46 -11.24 1.15 -6.95
N ARG A 47 -11.56 0.81 -5.71
CA ARG A 47 -11.41 1.70 -4.54
C ARG A 47 -10.00 1.71 -3.97
N THR A 48 -9.18 0.75 -4.38
CA THR A 48 -7.75 0.66 -4.07
C THR A 48 -6.92 0.49 -5.33
N THR A 49 -5.68 0.93 -5.30
CA THR A 49 -4.71 0.83 -6.39
C THR A 49 -3.51 0.01 -5.90
N PRO A 50 -3.11 -1.08 -6.59
CA PRO A 50 -1.90 -1.80 -6.23
C PRO A 50 -0.67 -0.89 -6.20
N SER A 51 0.11 -0.94 -5.12
CA SER A 51 1.35 -0.17 -4.95
C SER A 51 2.51 -0.80 -5.72
N ILE A 52 2.31 -0.96 -7.04
CA ILE A 52 3.23 -1.66 -7.94
C ILE A 52 3.57 -0.75 -9.11
N VAL A 53 4.87 -0.69 -9.45
CA VAL A 53 5.39 0.07 -10.60
C VAL A 53 6.24 -0.86 -11.45
N ALA A 54 6.14 -0.74 -12.77
CA ALA A 54 6.89 -1.57 -13.69
C ALA A 54 7.32 -0.80 -14.94
N ILE A 55 8.34 -1.34 -15.62
CA ILE A 55 8.68 -0.98 -17.00
C ILE A 55 8.31 -2.16 -17.88
N SER A 56 7.52 -1.91 -18.93
CA SER A 56 7.18 -2.93 -19.91
C SER A 56 8.39 -3.29 -20.78
N LYS A 57 8.29 -4.38 -21.56
CA LYS A 57 9.34 -4.74 -22.53
C LYS A 57 9.53 -3.68 -23.63
N SER A 58 8.51 -2.84 -23.88
CA SER A 58 8.57 -1.71 -24.81
C SER A 58 9.16 -0.42 -24.17
N GLY A 59 9.53 -0.46 -22.88
CA GLY A 59 10.10 0.69 -22.18
C GLY A 59 9.08 1.61 -21.53
N GLU A 60 7.81 1.24 -21.51
CA GLU A 60 6.71 2.06 -20.94
C GLU A 60 6.59 1.86 -19.43
N ARG A 61 6.34 2.95 -18.71
CA ARG A 61 6.08 2.93 -17.27
C ARG A 61 4.63 2.54 -16.99
N LEU A 62 4.46 1.49 -16.20
CA LEU A 62 3.16 1.00 -15.76
C LEU A 62 3.03 1.18 -14.25
N VAL A 63 1.84 1.54 -13.77
CA VAL A 63 1.56 1.69 -12.34
C VAL A 63 0.22 1.06 -12.00
N GLY A 64 0.12 0.48 -10.81
CA GLY A 64 -1.13 -0.10 -10.31
C GLY A 64 -1.45 -1.45 -10.95
N LEU A 65 -2.69 -1.64 -11.36
CA LEU A 65 -3.18 -2.92 -11.88
C LEU A 65 -2.44 -3.38 -13.15
N LEU A 66 -2.07 -2.43 -14.02
CA LEU A 66 -1.31 -2.75 -15.24
C LEU A 66 0.08 -3.30 -14.92
N ALA A 67 0.76 -2.70 -13.94
CA ALA A 67 2.05 -3.20 -13.46
C ALA A 67 1.89 -4.58 -12.79
N LYS A 68 0.84 -4.80 -11.98
CA LYS A 68 0.56 -6.09 -11.34
C LYS A 68 0.37 -7.21 -12.39
N ARG A 69 -0.32 -6.94 -13.48
CA ARG A 69 -0.60 -7.93 -14.54
C ARG A 69 0.65 -8.45 -15.25
N GLN A 70 1.70 -7.64 -15.36
CA GLN A 70 2.95 -8.10 -16.00
C GLN A 70 3.95 -8.75 -15.03
N ALA A 71 3.69 -8.74 -13.73
CA ALA A 71 4.62 -9.25 -12.72
C ALA A 71 5.10 -10.67 -13.00
N ILE A 72 4.23 -11.55 -13.51
CA ILE A 72 4.58 -12.92 -13.90
C ILE A 72 5.59 -12.95 -15.05
N THR A 73 5.39 -12.12 -16.08
CA THR A 73 6.16 -12.19 -17.34
C THR A 73 7.39 -11.30 -17.35
N ASN A 74 7.50 -10.39 -16.38
CA ASN A 74 8.60 -9.43 -16.26
C ASN A 74 8.89 -9.08 -14.79
N PRO A 75 9.17 -10.10 -13.93
CA PRO A 75 9.32 -9.90 -12.48
C PRO A 75 10.49 -8.99 -12.12
N GLU A 76 11.60 -9.04 -12.86
CA GLU A 76 12.80 -8.23 -12.58
C GLU A 76 12.59 -6.72 -12.80
N ASN A 77 11.60 -6.35 -13.63
CA ASN A 77 11.23 -4.96 -13.91
C ASN A 77 9.87 -4.57 -13.34
N THR A 78 9.38 -5.32 -12.35
CA THR A 78 8.12 -5.05 -11.65
C THR A 78 8.39 -4.92 -10.17
N LEU A 79 8.29 -3.69 -9.67
CA LEU A 79 8.63 -3.31 -8.30
C LEU A 79 7.37 -3.29 -7.44
N PHE A 80 7.42 -3.95 -6.29
CA PHE A 80 6.36 -3.99 -5.27
C PHE A 80 6.99 -3.92 -3.88
N SER A 81 6.19 -3.72 -2.84
CA SER A 81 6.62 -3.60 -1.43
C SER A 81 7.69 -2.53 -1.20
N ILE A 82 7.74 -1.50 -2.06
CA ILE A 82 8.77 -0.44 -2.03
C ILE A 82 8.74 0.34 -0.71
N LYS A 83 7.58 0.45 -0.07
CA LYS A 83 7.43 1.11 1.23
C LYS A 83 8.32 0.49 2.32
N ARG A 84 8.68 -0.80 2.21
CA ARG A 84 9.63 -1.47 3.12
C ARG A 84 11.06 -0.93 2.99
N LEU A 85 11.42 -0.39 1.83
CA LEU A 85 12.76 0.14 1.52
C LEU A 85 12.88 1.65 1.72
N ILE A 86 11.75 2.37 1.85
CA ILE A 86 11.76 3.84 1.94
C ILE A 86 12.45 4.31 3.22
N GLY A 87 13.38 5.26 3.11
CA GLY A 87 14.14 5.80 4.25
C GLY A 87 15.11 4.83 4.92
N ARG A 88 15.34 3.63 4.33
CA ARG A 88 16.22 2.59 4.86
C ARG A 88 17.66 2.76 4.36
N ARG A 89 18.62 2.24 5.15
CA ARG A 89 20.01 2.09 4.74
C ARG A 89 20.23 0.72 4.11
N PHE A 90 21.20 0.63 3.22
CA PHE A 90 21.50 -0.65 2.56
C PHE A 90 21.91 -1.74 3.56
N GLU A 91 22.59 -1.37 4.64
CA GLU A 91 23.09 -2.27 5.68
C GLU A 91 22.02 -2.73 6.68
N ASP A 92 20.81 -2.14 6.67
CA ASP A 92 19.74 -2.53 7.58
C ASP A 92 19.37 -4.01 7.34
N GLU A 93 19.17 -4.76 8.43
CA GLU A 93 18.93 -6.22 8.36
C GLU A 93 17.71 -6.57 7.52
N GLU A 94 16.67 -5.75 7.60
CA GLU A 94 15.44 -5.91 6.81
C GLU A 94 15.73 -5.77 5.31
N VAL A 95 16.57 -4.82 4.91
CA VAL A 95 17.00 -4.65 3.52
C VAL A 95 17.80 -5.85 3.04
N GLN A 96 18.73 -6.36 3.87
CA GLN A 96 19.53 -7.55 3.56
C GLN A 96 18.68 -8.81 3.42
N ARG A 97 17.55 -8.88 4.14
CA ARG A 97 16.54 -9.93 3.98
C ARG A 97 15.79 -9.78 2.67
N ASP A 98 15.31 -8.57 2.36
CA ASP A 98 14.54 -8.28 1.16
C ASP A 98 15.35 -8.51 -0.13
N ILE A 99 16.65 -8.21 -0.15
CA ILE A 99 17.56 -8.52 -1.27
C ILE A 99 17.48 -10.01 -1.69
N LYS A 100 17.26 -10.91 -0.74
CA LYS A 100 17.18 -12.36 -0.99
C LYS A 100 15.80 -12.83 -1.46
N LEU A 101 14.76 -12.03 -1.19
CA LEU A 101 13.35 -12.39 -1.42
C LEU A 101 12.78 -11.73 -2.67
N MET A 102 13.28 -10.53 -3.04
CA MET A 102 12.72 -9.77 -4.14
C MET A 102 13.25 -10.25 -5.49
N PRO A 103 12.40 -10.35 -6.53
CA PRO A 103 12.82 -10.75 -7.87
C PRO A 103 13.56 -9.63 -8.61
N TYR A 104 13.41 -8.38 -8.17
CA TYR A 104 14.09 -7.21 -8.72
C TYR A 104 15.35 -6.88 -7.93
N LYS A 105 16.28 -6.17 -8.57
CA LYS A 105 17.59 -5.90 -7.99
C LYS A 105 17.53 -4.68 -7.06
N ILE A 106 18.00 -4.86 -5.82
CA ILE A 106 18.23 -3.80 -4.83
C ILE A 106 19.73 -3.54 -4.77
N VAL A 107 20.16 -2.28 -4.86
CA VAL A 107 21.55 -1.88 -4.90
C VAL A 107 21.86 -0.83 -3.84
N LYS A 108 23.13 -0.77 -3.43
CA LYS A 108 23.63 0.24 -2.50
C LYS A 108 23.72 1.61 -3.21
N ALA A 109 23.23 2.63 -2.54
CA ALA A 109 23.40 4.02 -2.94
C ALA A 109 24.12 4.81 -1.84
N ASN A 110 24.53 6.06 -2.12
CA ASN A 110 25.15 6.94 -1.11
C ASN A 110 24.21 7.11 0.09
N GLY A 111 24.48 6.35 1.16
CA GLY A 111 23.73 6.39 2.42
C GLY A 111 22.41 5.64 2.46
N GLY A 112 21.93 5.00 1.37
CA GLY A 112 20.65 4.34 1.32
C GLY A 112 20.56 3.21 0.31
N VAL A 113 19.37 2.93 -0.19
CA VAL A 113 19.07 1.89 -1.19
C VAL A 113 18.52 2.49 -2.46
N LYS A 114 18.79 1.84 -3.59
CA LYS A 114 18.11 2.02 -4.85
C LYS A 114 17.61 0.68 -5.39
N VAL A 115 16.63 0.73 -6.25
CA VAL A 115 16.08 -0.41 -6.98
C VAL A 115 16.31 -0.24 -8.47
N VAL A 116 16.52 -1.34 -9.18
CA VAL A 116 16.79 -1.32 -10.63
C VAL A 116 15.52 -1.71 -11.37
N MET A 117 15.13 -0.91 -12.36
CA MET A 117 13.98 -1.17 -13.21
C MET A 117 14.26 -0.63 -14.62
N GLY A 118 14.09 -1.44 -15.65
CA GLY A 118 14.40 -1.05 -17.03
C GLY A 118 15.86 -0.64 -17.26
N GLY A 119 16.81 -1.22 -16.50
CA GLY A 119 18.23 -0.89 -16.56
C GLY A 119 18.62 0.45 -15.89
N ARG A 120 17.68 1.17 -15.25
CA ARG A 120 17.92 2.41 -14.51
C ARG A 120 17.75 2.19 -13.02
N GLU A 121 18.47 2.98 -12.22
CA GLU A 121 18.38 2.99 -10.77
C GLU A 121 17.39 4.05 -10.31
N TYR A 122 16.53 3.70 -9.38
CA TYR A 122 15.53 4.58 -8.76
C TYR A 122 15.62 4.49 -7.24
N THR A 123 15.39 5.60 -6.57
CA THR A 123 15.18 5.59 -5.12
C THR A 123 13.78 5.09 -4.78
N PRO A 124 13.54 4.54 -3.57
CA PRO A 124 12.19 4.20 -3.12
C PRO A 124 11.22 5.38 -3.16
N GLN A 125 11.72 6.62 -2.94
CA GLN A 125 10.93 7.84 -3.05
C GLN A 125 10.42 8.07 -4.47
N GLU A 126 11.29 7.91 -5.49
CA GLU A 126 10.88 8.05 -6.90
C GLU A 126 9.80 7.03 -7.29
N ILE A 127 9.95 5.79 -6.84
CA ILE A 127 8.94 4.75 -7.12
C ILE A 127 7.62 5.03 -6.39
N SER A 128 7.68 5.45 -5.13
CA SER A 128 6.49 5.87 -4.37
C SER A 128 5.83 7.09 -5.00
N ALA A 129 6.60 8.03 -5.53
CA ALA A 129 6.09 9.18 -6.26
C ALA A 129 5.32 8.78 -7.53
N MET A 130 5.76 7.75 -8.25
CA MET A 130 5.03 7.25 -9.42
C MET A 130 3.64 6.68 -9.04
N ILE A 131 3.53 6.03 -7.87
CA ILE A 131 2.24 5.58 -7.33
C ILE A 131 1.37 6.79 -6.99
N LEU A 132 1.92 7.77 -6.27
CA LEU A 132 1.22 8.99 -5.88
C LEU A 132 0.77 9.82 -7.09
N GLN A 133 1.58 9.89 -8.16
CA GLN A 133 1.20 10.53 -9.44
C GLN A 133 -0.01 9.85 -10.09
N LYS A 134 -0.05 8.50 -10.10
CA LYS A 134 -1.22 7.80 -10.59
C LYS A 134 -2.47 8.15 -9.78
N LEU A 135 -2.39 8.12 -8.46
CA LEU A 135 -3.52 8.49 -7.60
C LEU A 135 -3.97 9.93 -7.86
N LYS A 136 -3.02 10.87 -8.01
CA LYS A 136 -3.31 12.26 -8.36
C LYS A 136 -4.08 12.35 -9.67
N THR A 137 -3.55 11.74 -10.73
CA THR A 137 -4.17 11.76 -12.06
C THR A 137 -5.57 11.15 -12.05
N ASP A 138 -5.74 10.00 -11.39
CA ASP A 138 -7.03 9.33 -11.29
C ASP A 138 -8.05 10.18 -10.49
N ALA A 139 -7.61 10.84 -9.41
CA ALA A 139 -8.45 11.74 -8.63
C ALA A 139 -8.86 12.98 -9.43
N GLU A 140 -7.93 13.61 -10.15
CA GLU A 140 -8.19 14.78 -11.02
C GLU A 140 -9.16 14.43 -12.16
N GLU A 141 -8.98 13.26 -12.80
CA GLU A 141 -9.91 12.77 -13.83
C GLU A 141 -11.33 12.55 -13.25
N LYS A 142 -11.42 11.95 -12.05
CA LYS A 142 -12.71 11.63 -11.41
C LYS A 142 -13.44 12.87 -10.91
N LEU A 143 -12.72 13.84 -10.37
CA LEU A 143 -13.29 15.06 -9.77
C LEU A 143 -13.44 16.20 -10.79
N GLY A 144 -12.75 16.13 -11.93
CA GLY A 144 -12.77 17.18 -12.95
C GLY A 144 -12.07 18.48 -12.52
N GLU A 145 -11.18 18.42 -11.52
CA GLU A 145 -10.44 19.57 -11.00
C GLU A 145 -8.99 19.20 -10.68
N THR A 146 -8.09 20.17 -10.76
CA THR A 146 -6.68 19.98 -10.41
C THR A 146 -6.49 19.90 -8.90
N ILE A 147 -5.71 18.92 -8.45
CA ILE A 147 -5.39 18.69 -7.04
C ILE A 147 -3.91 18.94 -6.82
N THR A 148 -3.59 19.93 -6.00
CA THR A 148 -2.20 20.34 -5.71
C THR A 148 -1.77 20.02 -4.28
N GLU A 149 -2.69 19.69 -3.39
CA GLU A 149 -2.43 19.51 -1.97
C GLU A 149 -2.84 18.10 -1.52
N ALA A 150 -2.06 17.50 -0.62
CA ALA A 150 -2.36 16.18 -0.07
C ALA A 150 -2.01 16.05 1.42
N VAL A 151 -2.74 15.16 2.11
CA VAL A 151 -2.37 14.54 3.38
C VAL A 151 -2.00 13.10 3.05
N ILE A 152 -0.80 12.66 3.44
CA ILE A 152 -0.28 11.31 3.14
C ILE A 152 -0.04 10.56 4.44
N THR A 153 -0.41 9.28 4.49
CA THR A 153 -0.26 8.46 5.69
C THR A 153 1.06 7.69 5.73
N VAL A 154 1.51 7.40 6.93
CA VAL A 154 2.66 6.54 7.22
C VAL A 154 2.34 5.63 8.39
N PRO A 155 2.96 4.44 8.50
CA PRO A 155 2.91 3.63 9.71
C PRO A 155 3.32 4.44 10.94
N ALA A 156 2.66 4.20 12.08
CA ALA A 156 2.95 4.94 13.30
C ALA A 156 4.40 4.75 13.78
N TYR A 157 4.95 3.56 13.54
CA TYR A 157 6.30 3.18 13.95
C TYR A 157 7.40 3.56 12.93
N PHE A 158 7.06 4.35 11.88
CA PHE A 158 8.05 4.91 10.97
C PHE A 158 8.96 5.91 11.70
N ASP A 159 10.27 5.77 11.48
CA ASP A 159 11.26 6.72 11.96
C ASP A 159 11.26 8.03 11.15
N ASP A 160 12.03 9.02 11.60
CA ASP A 160 12.12 10.34 10.97
C ASP A 160 12.55 10.27 9.49
N SER A 161 13.52 9.40 9.16
CA SER A 161 14.02 9.21 7.79
C SER A 161 12.92 8.69 6.85
N GLN A 162 12.11 7.74 7.33
CA GLN A 162 11.01 7.15 6.55
C GLN A 162 9.85 8.15 6.35
N ARG A 163 9.52 8.95 7.38
CA ARG A 163 8.52 10.03 7.30
C ARG A 163 8.91 11.09 6.29
N LYS A 164 10.16 11.56 6.37
CA LYS A 164 10.71 12.53 5.45
C LYS A 164 10.72 12.00 4.01
N ALA A 165 11.23 10.79 3.79
CA ALA A 165 11.27 10.17 2.47
C ALA A 165 9.87 10.00 1.86
N THR A 166 8.83 9.74 2.69
CA THR A 166 7.44 9.69 2.24
C THR A 166 6.94 11.09 1.85
N LYS A 167 7.30 12.14 2.60
CA LYS A 167 6.98 13.52 2.24
C LYS A 167 7.62 13.94 0.93
N GLU A 168 8.91 13.63 0.74
CA GLU A 168 9.66 13.86 -0.51
C GLU A 168 8.99 13.14 -1.70
N ALA A 169 8.53 11.90 -1.53
CA ALA A 169 7.78 11.20 -2.56
C ALA A 169 6.50 11.94 -2.97
N GLY A 170 5.78 12.53 -2.02
CA GLY A 170 4.63 13.39 -2.29
C GLY A 170 4.99 14.66 -3.07
N GLU A 171 6.10 15.31 -2.71
CA GLU A 171 6.61 16.50 -3.38
C GLU A 171 7.08 16.18 -4.81
N ILE A 172 7.78 15.07 -5.04
CA ILE A 172 8.16 14.56 -6.36
C ILE A 172 6.91 14.26 -7.21
N ALA A 173 5.84 13.77 -6.60
CA ALA A 173 4.56 13.53 -7.27
C ALA A 173 3.81 14.82 -7.65
N GLY A 174 4.33 16.00 -7.28
CA GLY A 174 3.73 17.30 -7.57
C GLY A 174 2.63 17.70 -6.59
N PHE A 175 2.68 17.20 -5.34
CA PHE A 175 1.85 17.66 -4.25
C PHE A 175 2.57 18.65 -3.34
N THR A 176 1.85 19.63 -2.84
CA THR A 176 2.19 20.30 -1.58
C THR A 176 1.68 19.39 -0.45
N VAL A 177 2.59 18.66 0.19
CA VAL A 177 2.22 17.79 1.32
C VAL A 177 1.92 18.63 2.54
N LYS A 178 0.64 18.75 2.85
CA LYS A 178 0.15 19.58 3.97
C LYS A 178 0.43 18.94 5.32
N ARG A 179 0.34 17.62 5.39
CA ARG A 179 0.61 16.85 6.59
C ARG A 179 0.99 15.42 6.25
N ILE A 180 1.92 14.87 7.03
CA ILE A 180 2.13 13.43 7.18
C ILE A 180 1.38 13.01 8.45
N ILE A 181 0.53 12.00 8.37
CA ILE A 181 -0.29 11.51 9.49
C ILE A 181 -0.08 10.01 9.68
N ASN A 182 -0.10 9.54 10.92
CA ASN A 182 0.00 8.11 11.21
C ASN A 182 -1.27 7.36 10.78
N GLU A 183 -1.10 6.18 10.17
CA GLU A 183 -2.19 5.32 9.70
C GLU A 183 -3.22 5.01 10.79
N PRO A 184 -2.84 4.54 12.01
CA PRO A 184 -3.79 4.29 13.07
C PRO A 184 -4.47 5.57 13.58
N THR A 185 -3.79 6.70 13.53
CA THR A 185 -4.37 8.00 13.90
C THR A 185 -5.41 8.44 12.88
N ALA A 186 -5.13 8.27 11.58
CA ALA A 186 -6.10 8.51 10.52
C ALA A 186 -7.31 7.58 10.65
N ALA A 187 -7.09 6.28 10.92
CA ALA A 187 -8.18 5.33 11.14
C ALA A 187 -9.05 5.70 12.35
N ALA A 188 -8.44 6.14 13.45
CA ALA A 188 -9.17 6.62 14.63
C ALA A 188 -9.99 7.88 14.33
N LEU A 189 -9.45 8.80 13.53
CA LEU A 189 -10.17 10.00 13.08
C LEU A 189 -11.41 9.65 12.25
N ALA A 190 -11.28 8.70 11.32
CA ALA A 190 -12.41 8.22 10.52
C ALA A 190 -13.44 7.46 11.38
N TYR A 191 -12.97 6.62 12.30
CA TYR A 191 -13.82 5.89 13.24
C TYR A 191 -14.60 6.82 14.17
N GLY A 192 -13.95 7.88 14.68
CA GLY A 192 -14.55 8.85 15.62
C GLY A 192 -15.38 9.95 14.97
N PHE A 193 -15.33 10.12 13.64
CA PHE A 193 -15.88 11.25 12.91
C PHE A 193 -17.35 11.56 13.23
N ASP A 194 -18.18 10.53 13.37
CA ASP A 194 -19.60 10.65 13.69
C ASP A 194 -19.94 10.29 15.15
N LYS A 195 -18.94 10.03 16.00
CA LYS A 195 -19.16 9.60 17.39
C LYS A 195 -19.04 10.75 18.37
N LYS A 196 -19.93 10.78 19.35
CA LYS A 196 -20.01 11.81 20.39
C LYS A 196 -19.71 11.24 21.79
N LYS A 197 -18.75 10.33 21.91
CA LYS A 197 -18.40 9.71 23.19
C LYS A 197 -16.90 9.68 23.36
N ASN A 198 -16.45 9.96 24.57
CA ASN A 198 -15.07 9.73 24.95
C ASN A 198 -14.82 8.22 25.07
N GLU A 199 -14.02 7.66 24.17
CA GLU A 199 -13.69 6.25 24.13
C GLU A 199 -12.17 6.06 24.10
N LYS A 200 -11.67 5.10 24.87
CA LYS A 200 -10.31 4.58 24.74
C LYS A 200 -10.34 3.43 23.75
N ILE A 201 -9.65 3.58 22.65
CA ILE A 201 -9.64 2.60 21.59
C ILE A 201 -8.23 2.05 21.37
N ALA A 202 -8.17 0.79 20.93
CA ALA A 202 -6.96 0.21 20.36
C ALA A 202 -7.15 0.11 18.84
N VAL A 203 -6.28 0.72 18.06
CA VAL A 203 -6.23 0.53 16.61
C VAL A 203 -5.17 -0.51 16.32
N TYR A 204 -5.62 -1.68 15.85
CA TYR A 204 -4.79 -2.80 15.46
C TYR A 204 -4.70 -2.83 13.93
N ASP A 205 -3.57 -2.40 13.41
CA ASP A 205 -3.32 -2.27 11.96
C ASP A 205 -2.32 -3.34 11.51
N LEU A 206 -2.82 -4.36 10.79
CA LEU A 206 -1.99 -5.38 10.16
C LEU A 206 -2.18 -5.30 8.64
N GLY A 207 -1.24 -4.62 8.01
CA GLY A 207 -1.23 -4.38 6.57
C GLY A 207 -0.46 -5.46 5.78
N GLY A 208 -0.05 -5.11 4.56
CA GLY A 208 0.76 -5.98 3.71
C GLY A 208 2.22 -6.09 4.15
N GLY A 209 2.77 -5.05 4.78
CA GLY A 209 4.20 -4.98 5.09
C GLY A 209 4.53 -4.63 6.53
N THR A 210 3.62 -4.03 7.28
CA THR A 210 3.82 -3.51 8.63
C THR A 210 2.72 -3.93 9.56
N PHE A 211 3.04 -3.98 10.85
CA PHE A 211 2.11 -4.09 11.95
C PHE A 211 2.25 -2.91 12.88
N ASP A 212 1.15 -2.22 13.18
CA ASP A 212 1.08 -1.15 14.15
C ASP A 212 -0.05 -1.39 15.15
N ILE A 213 0.18 -1.06 16.40
CA ILE A 213 -0.82 -0.96 17.46
C ILE A 213 -0.72 0.40 18.11
N SER A 214 -1.83 1.12 18.17
CA SER A 214 -1.90 2.41 18.84
C SER A 214 -3.05 2.41 19.84
N ILE A 215 -2.79 2.96 21.01
CA ILE A 215 -3.80 3.20 22.04
C ILE A 215 -4.14 4.69 22.00
N LEU A 216 -5.42 4.99 21.78
CA LEU A 216 -5.90 6.36 21.59
C LEU A 216 -7.07 6.65 22.52
N GLU A 217 -7.25 7.92 22.81
CA GLU A 217 -8.45 8.48 23.42
C GLU A 217 -9.15 9.37 22.39
N VAL A 218 -10.37 8.99 22.03
CA VAL A 218 -11.19 9.68 21.03
C VAL A 218 -12.31 10.40 21.77
N GLY A 219 -12.29 11.73 21.71
CA GLY A 219 -13.31 12.62 22.29
C GLY A 219 -14.12 13.35 21.23
N ASP A 220 -15.01 14.24 21.65
CA ASP A 220 -15.90 15.00 20.75
C ASP A 220 -15.13 15.85 19.71
N ASP A 221 -14.02 16.49 20.13
CA ASP A 221 -13.21 17.40 19.31
C ASP A 221 -11.71 17.07 19.39
N THR A 222 -11.34 15.88 19.90
CA THR A 222 -9.94 15.51 20.13
C THR A 222 -9.70 14.05 19.83
N VAL A 223 -8.62 13.76 19.13
CA VAL A 223 -8.03 12.42 18.99
C VAL A 223 -6.61 12.49 19.54
N GLU A 224 -6.37 11.82 20.68
CA GLU A 224 -5.09 11.82 21.36
C GLU A 224 -4.48 10.41 21.38
N VAL A 225 -3.29 10.26 20.81
CA VAL A 225 -2.51 9.02 20.90
C VAL A 225 -1.83 8.97 22.27
N LYS A 226 -2.08 7.92 23.04
CA LYS A 226 -1.43 7.68 24.34
C LYS A 226 -0.12 6.92 24.19
N SER A 227 -0.10 5.94 23.30
CA SER A 227 1.09 5.15 22.98
C SER A 227 0.96 4.51 21.61
N THR A 228 2.10 4.19 21.02
CA THR A 228 2.18 3.39 19.80
C THR A 228 3.34 2.41 19.88
N ASN A 229 3.18 1.25 19.27
CA ASN A 229 4.23 0.24 19.11
C ASN A 229 3.98 -0.52 17.81
N GLY A 230 4.96 -1.31 17.32
CA GLY A 230 4.76 -2.03 16.07
C GLY A 230 5.99 -2.77 15.58
N ASP A 231 5.86 -3.33 14.38
CA ASP A 231 6.92 -3.98 13.62
C ASP A 231 6.84 -3.52 12.16
N THR A 232 7.87 -2.84 11.69
CA THR A 232 7.95 -2.29 10.33
C THR A 232 8.27 -3.34 9.27
N HIS A 233 8.36 -4.63 9.67
CA HIS A 233 8.62 -5.74 8.77
C HIS A 233 7.81 -6.99 9.15
N LEU A 234 6.55 -6.81 9.51
CA LEU A 234 5.58 -7.87 9.78
C LEU A 234 4.26 -7.54 9.08
N GLY A 235 3.87 -8.33 8.09
CA GLY A 235 2.64 -8.10 7.33
C GLY A 235 2.33 -9.21 6.34
N GLY A 236 1.32 -9.00 5.50
CA GLY A 236 0.80 -9.96 4.55
C GLY A 236 1.84 -10.62 3.64
N ASP A 237 2.90 -9.88 3.26
CA ASP A 237 4.00 -10.41 2.45
C ASP A 237 4.76 -11.53 3.18
N ASP A 238 4.89 -11.45 4.51
CA ASP A 238 5.54 -12.49 5.33
C ASP A 238 4.66 -13.72 5.45
N PHE A 239 3.34 -13.54 5.50
CA PHE A 239 2.37 -14.64 5.45
C PHE A 239 2.40 -15.33 4.08
N ASP A 240 2.44 -14.57 2.99
CA ASP A 240 2.59 -15.14 1.64
C ASP A 240 3.89 -15.93 1.53
N GLN A 241 4.99 -15.46 2.09
CA GLN A 241 6.27 -16.15 2.05
C GLN A 241 6.22 -17.52 2.76
N LYS A 242 5.47 -17.65 3.86
CA LYS A 242 5.24 -18.95 4.52
C LYS A 242 4.50 -19.93 3.59
N ILE A 243 3.48 -19.45 2.88
CA ILE A 243 2.73 -20.26 1.93
C ILE A 243 3.62 -20.64 0.74
N ILE A 244 4.38 -19.70 0.19
CA ILE A 244 5.33 -19.94 -0.91
C ILE A 244 6.32 -21.03 -0.53
N ASN A 245 6.95 -20.92 0.65
CA ASN A 245 7.93 -21.90 1.11
C ASN A 245 7.29 -23.29 1.24
N TRP A 246 6.09 -23.38 1.81
CA TRP A 246 5.34 -24.63 1.89
C TRP A 246 5.04 -25.23 0.50
N ILE A 247 4.59 -24.42 -0.46
CA ILE A 247 4.34 -24.89 -1.84
C ILE A 247 5.62 -25.43 -2.47
N LEU A 248 6.74 -24.73 -2.35
CA LEU A 248 8.04 -25.14 -2.89
C LEU A 248 8.50 -26.47 -2.29
N GLU A 249 8.38 -26.64 -0.98
CA GLU A 249 8.75 -27.87 -0.27
C GLU A 249 7.87 -29.06 -0.70
N GLU A 250 6.56 -28.88 -0.74
CA GLU A 250 5.62 -29.94 -1.12
C GLU A 250 5.80 -30.34 -2.60
N PHE A 251 5.96 -29.36 -3.50
CA PHE A 251 6.22 -29.64 -4.91
C PHE A 251 7.56 -30.38 -5.11
N LYS A 252 8.60 -30.00 -4.37
CA LYS A 252 9.89 -30.69 -4.41
C LYS A 252 9.78 -32.12 -3.87
N LYS A 253 8.98 -32.37 -2.82
CA LYS A 253 8.73 -33.72 -2.31
C LYS A 253 7.97 -34.57 -3.32
N ASP A 254 6.98 -34.01 -4.01
CA ASP A 254 6.10 -34.73 -4.94
C ASP A 254 6.78 -34.97 -6.30
N GLN A 255 7.40 -33.95 -6.89
CA GLN A 255 7.94 -33.98 -8.25
C GLN A 255 9.48 -34.10 -8.32
N GLY A 256 10.20 -33.97 -7.19
CA GLY A 256 11.66 -33.98 -7.15
C GLY A 256 12.33 -32.72 -7.72
N ILE A 257 11.56 -31.70 -8.10
CA ILE A 257 12.04 -30.50 -8.78
C ILE A 257 12.03 -29.31 -7.81
N ASP A 258 13.13 -28.58 -7.78
CA ASP A 258 13.29 -27.36 -6.98
C ASP A 258 12.95 -26.12 -7.81
N LEU A 259 11.78 -25.52 -7.55
CA LEU A 259 11.31 -24.31 -8.23
C LEU A 259 11.91 -23.01 -7.66
N SER A 260 12.68 -23.06 -6.57
CA SER A 260 13.20 -21.86 -5.91
C SER A 260 14.15 -21.02 -6.77
N LYS A 261 14.67 -21.57 -7.86
CA LYS A 261 15.57 -20.90 -8.81
C LYS A 261 14.89 -20.44 -10.09
N ASP A 262 13.63 -20.77 -10.29
CA ASP A 262 12.83 -20.35 -11.43
C ASP A 262 12.01 -19.10 -11.09
N SER A 263 12.48 -17.95 -11.53
CA SER A 263 11.85 -16.66 -11.24
C SER A 263 10.41 -16.55 -11.76
N LEU A 264 10.10 -17.19 -12.89
CA LEU A 264 8.76 -17.25 -13.48
C LEU A 264 7.82 -18.10 -12.62
N ALA A 265 8.29 -19.29 -12.23
CA ALA A 265 7.54 -20.18 -11.36
C ALA A 265 7.29 -19.52 -9.99
N LEU A 266 8.33 -18.91 -9.39
CA LEU A 266 8.21 -18.19 -8.12
C LEU A 266 7.17 -17.08 -8.17
N GLN A 267 7.14 -16.26 -9.22
CA GLN A 267 6.16 -15.18 -9.33
C GLN A 267 4.73 -15.73 -9.45
N ARG A 268 4.53 -16.82 -10.22
CA ARG A 268 3.24 -17.49 -10.34
C ARG A 268 2.80 -18.11 -9.01
N ILE A 269 3.73 -18.70 -8.27
CA ILE A 269 3.48 -19.25 -6.92
C ILE A 269 3.13 -18.12 -5.96
N LYS A 270 3.81 -16.98 -6.02
CA LYS A 270 3.52 -15.81 -5.17
C LYS A 270 2.09 -15.31 -5.38
N GLU A 271 1.66 -15.12 -6.63
CA GLU A 271 0.29 -14.69 -6.92
C GLU A 271 -0.75 -15.73 -6.48
N ALA A 272 -0.44 -17.02 -6.65
CA ALA A 272 -1.32 -18.09 -6.21
C ALA A 272 -1.42 -18.17 -4.67
N ALA A 273 -0.31 -17.93 -3.97
CA ALA A 273 -0.26 -17.88 -2.51
C ALA A 273 -1.06 -16.71 -1.94
N GLU A 274 -0.87 -15.49 -2.48
CA GLU A 274 -1.65 -14.29 -2.11
C GLU A 274 -3.16 -14.55 -2.33
N LYS A 275 -3.51 -15.08 -3.50
CA LYS A 275 -4.91 -15.42 -3.82
C LYS A 275 -5.49 -16.45 -2.87
N ALA A 276 -4.77 -17.53 -2.60
CA ALA A 276 -5.21 -18.58 -1.67
C ALA A 276 -5.39 -18.04 -0.25
N LYS A 277 -4.46 -17.19 0.24
CA LYS A 277 -4.58 -16.50 1.53
C LYS A 277 -5.88 -15.69 1.61
N ILE A 278 -6.18 -14.91 0.58
CA ILE A 278 -7.40 -14.08 0.52
C ILE A 278 -8.66 -14.96 0.50
N GLU A 279 -8.70 -16.01 -0.33
CA GLU A 279 -9.85 -16.93 -0.42
C GLU A 279 -10.12 -17.64 0.90
N LEU A 280 -9.07 -18.06 1.62
CA LEU A 280 -9.18 -18.73 2.92
C LEU A 280 -9.63 -17.81 4.06
N SER A 281 -9.76 -16.51 3.84
CA SER A 281 -10.44 -15.63 4.80
C SER A 281 -11.95 -15.94 4.90
N THR A 282 -12.54 -16.48 3.83
CA THR A 282 -13.97 -16.84 3.79
C THR A 282 -14.21 -18.33 3.58
N ALA A 283 -13.40 -19.00 2.74
CA ALA A 283 -13.49 -20.43 2.47
C ALA A 283 -12.74 -21.27 3.52
N MET A 284 -13.08 -22.55 3.66
CA MET A 284 -12.38 -23.51 4.51
C MET A 284 -11.22 -24.21 3.80
N GLU A 285 -11.29 -24.29 2.46
CA GLU A 285 -10.23 -24.81 1.60
C GLU A 285 -10.21 -24.08 0.26
N THR A 286 -9.06 -24.08 -0.40
CA THR A 286 -8.89 -23.58 -1.77
C THR A 286 -7.94 -24.48 -2.54
N GLU A 287 -8.03 -24.46 -3.87
CA GLU A 287 -7.12 -25.16 -4.77
C GLU A 287 -6.12 -24.18 -5.39
N ILE A 288 -4.84 -24.47 -5.21
CA ILE A 288 -3.73 -23.80 -5.88
C ILE A 288 -3.44 -24.58 -7.14
N ASN A 289 -3.82 -24.03 -8.30
CA ASN A 289 -3.69 -24.69 -9.60
C ASN A 289 -2.87 -23.82 -10.56
N GLN A 290 -1.63 -24.26 -10.84
CA GLN A 290 -0.71 -23.61 -11.75
C GLN A 290 -0.26 -24.59 -12.85
N PRO A 291 -1.00 -24.67 -13.95
CA PRO A 291 -0.66 -25.58 -15.04
C PRO A 291 0.64 -25.13 -15.71
N PHE A 292 1.45 -26.10 -16.15
CA PHE A 292 2.73 -25.85 -16.82
C PHE A 292 3.66 -24.95 -15.98
N ILE A 293 3.81 -25.28 -14.70
CA ILE A 293 4.66 -24.48 -13.80
C ILE A 293 6.13 -24.61 -14.16
N THR A 294 6.55 -25.79 -14.62
CA THR A 294 7.89 -26.09 -15.13
C THR A 294 7.84 -27.30 -16.07
N SER A 295 8.99 -27.75 -16.56
CA SER A 295 9.14 -28.98 -17.37
C SER A 295 10.46 -29.68 -17.08
N ASP A 296 10.46 -31.02 -17.23
CA ASP A 296 11.67 -31.85 -17.18
C ASP A 296 11.74 -32.78 -18.40
N ALA A 297 12.65 -33.75 -18.38
CA ALA A 297 12.83 -34.72 -19.46
C ALA A 297 11.57 -35.60 -19.69
N SER A 298 10.68 -35.75 -18.72
CA SER A 298 9.43 -36.49 -18.81
C SER A 298 8.24 -35.64 -19.33
N GLY A 299 8.47 -34.34 -19.54
CA GLY A 299 7.46 -33.39 -20.04
C GLY A 299 7.05 -32.30 -19.08
N PRO A 300 5.93 -31.60 -19.38
CA PRO A 300 5.45 -30.49 -18.55
C PRO A 300 4.96 -30.99 -17.18
N LYS A 301 5.21 -30.19 -16.16
CA LYS A 301 4.78 -30.38 -14.78
C LYS A 301 3.75 -29.36 -14.39
N HIS A 302 2.78 -29.79 -13.60
CA HIS A 302 1.67 -28.97 -13.12
C HIS A 302 1.74 -28.90 -11.61
N LEU A 303 1.48 -27.73 -11.04
CA LEU A 303 1.30 -27.54 -9.61
C LEU A 303 -0.20 -27.56 -9.32
N VAL A 304 -0.68 -28.61 -8.67
CA VAL A 304 -2.07 -28.71 -8.20
C VAL A 304 -2.02 -29.18 -6.75
N MET A 305 -2.46 -28.32 -5.82
CA MET A 305 -2.46 -28.64 -4.40
C MET A 305 -3.70 -28.02 -3.75
N LYS A 306 -4.16 -28.65 -2.67
CA LYS A 306 -5.19 -28.10 -1.80
C LYS A 306 -4.53 -27.44 -0.58
N LEU A 307 -4.96 -26.23 -0.26
CA LEU A 307 -4.60 -25.54 0.97
C LEU A 307 -5.87 -25.35 1.79
N THR A 308 -5.89 -25.89 3.01
CA THR A 308 -7.00 -25.69 3.95
C THR A 308 -6.70 -24.48 4.85
N ARG A 309 -7.75 -23.84 5.38
CA ARG A 309 -7.62 -22.78 6.38
C ARG A 309 -6.80 -23.26 7.60
N ALA A 310 -7.07 -24.46 8.11
CA ALA A 310 -6.32 -25.02 9.24
C ALA A 310 -4.82 -25.14 8.95
N LYS A 311 -4.44 -25.54 7.71
CA LYS A 311 -3.04 -25.60 7.31
C LYS A 311 -2.42 -24.21 7.17
N LEU A 312 -3.16 -23.25 6.62
CA LEU A 312 -2.72 -21.85 6.59
C LEU A 312 -2.47 -21.32 8.00
N GLU A 313 -3.41 -21.52 8.91
CA GLU A 313 -3.29 -21.08 10.31
C GLU A 313 -2.10 -21.72 11.05
N GLU A 314 -1.82 -23.00 10.77
CA GLU A 314 -0.62 -23.69 11.25
C GLU A 314 0.67 -23.02 10.73
N LEU A 315 0.73 -22.68 9.44
CA LEU A 315 1.90 -22.08 8.79
C LEU A 315 2.23 -20.69 9.32
N VAL A 316 1.20 -19.89 9.67
CA VAL A 316 1.34 -18.47 9.98
C VAL A 316 1.07 -18.10 11.43
N GLY A 317 0.75 -19.08 12.28
CA GLY A 317 0.38 -18.83 13.68
C GLY A 317 1.45 -18.07 14.45
N ASP A 318 2.73 -18.37 14.21
CA ASP A 318 3.87 -17.69 14.81
C ASP A 318 3.94 -16.20 14.44
N LEU A 319 3.52 -15.81 13.23
CA LEU A 319 3.47 -14.42 12.79
C LEU A 319 2.33 -13.66 13.48
N VAL A 320 1.18 -14.30 13.66
CA VAL A 320 0.05 -13.69 14.39
C VAL A 320 0.40 -13.52 15.88
N GLU A 321 1.02 -14.49 16.50
CA GLU A 321 1.46 -14.39 17.91
C GLU A 321 2.48 -13.28 18.14
N LYS A 322 3.38 -13.01 17.17
CA LYS A 322 4.35 -11.90 17.26
C LYS A 322 3.69 -10.54 17.41
N THR A 323 2.46 -10.34 16.93
CA THR A 323 1.74 -9.07 17.08
C THR A 323 1.35 -8.77 18.54
N LEU A 324 1.26 -9.78 19.39
CA LEU A 324 0.79 -9.62 20.78
C LEU A 324 1.80 -8.93 21.68
N GLU A 325 3.09 -9.08 21.41
CA GLU A 325 4.12 -8.42 22.21
C GLU A 325 4.11 -6.89 22.07
N PRO A 326 4.05 -6.32 20.84
CA PRO A 326 3.79 -4.89 20.67
C PRO A 326 2.47 -4.42 21.32
N CYS A 327 1.41 -5.23 21.28
CA CYS A 327 0.14 -4.89 21.94
C CYS A 327 0.29 -4.74 23.45
N LYS A 328 1.02 -5.65 24.11
CA LYS A 328 1.33 -5.56 25.56
C LYS A 328 2.12 -4.29 25.87
N LYS A 329 3.19 -4.02 25.12
CA LYS A 329 4.03 -2.83 25.30
C LYS A 329 3.26 -1.54 25.13
N ALA A 330 2.37 -1.46 24.13
CA ALA A 330 1.55 -0.28 23.92
C ALA A 330 0.59 -0.04 25.09
N LEU A 331 -0.04 -1.08 25.65
CA LEU A 331 -0.89 -0.97 26.84
C LEU A 331 -0.09 -0.55 28.08
N GLU A 332 1.10 -1.14 28.28
CA GLU A 332 1.99 -0.78 29.40
C GLU A 332 2.43 0.69 29.33
N ASP A 333 2.85 1.15 28.14
CA ASP A 333 3.26 2.53 27.90
C ASP A 333 2.08 3.52 28.11
N ALA A 334 0.87 3.15 27.72
CA ALA A 334 -0.35 3.92 27.98
C ALA A 334 -0.81 3.85 29.45
N LYS A 335 -0.21 2.95 30.25
CA LYS A 335 -0.63 2.65 31.64
C LYS A 335 -2.07 2.18 31.72
N LEU A 336 -2.49 1.38 30.74
CA LEU A 336 -3.84 0.82 30.62
C LEU A 336 -3.77 -0.72 30.57
N SER A 337 -4.87 -1.32 30.96
CA SER A 337 -5.12 -2.77 30.80
C SER A 337 -6.06 -3.02 29.62
N THR A 338 -6.18 -4.27 29.18
CA THR A 338 -7.16 -4.65 28.13
C THR A 338 -8.60 -4.33 28.50
N SER A 339 -8.94 -4.33 29.81
CA SER A 339 -10.28 -3.97 30.32
C SER A 339 -10.61 -2.48 30.18
N ASP A 340 -9.59 -1.60 30.13
CA ASP A 340 -9.77 -0.16 29.99
C ASP A 340 -10.07 0.26 28.54
N ILE A 341 -9.81 -0.62 27.58
CA ILE A 341 -10.08 -0.36 26.16
C ILE A 341 -11.58 -0.54 25.88
N ASN A 342 -12.23 0.47 25.35
CA ASN A 342 -13.65 0.42 24.99
C ASN A 342 -13.86 -0.37 23.70
N GLU A 343 -13.05 -0.09 22.65
CA GLU A 343 -13.18 -0.70 21.34
C GLU A 343 -11.80 -1.07 20.77
N VAL A 344 -11.76 -2.15 19.98
CA VAL A 344 -10.59 -2.54 19.18
C VAL A 344 -10.95 -2.39 17.71
N VAL A 345 -10.37 -1.41 17.04
CA VAL A 345 -10.62 -1.10 15.63
C VAL A 345 -9.63 -1.85 14.77
N MET A 346 -10.14 -2.65 13.83
CA MET A 346 -9.32 -3.47 12.94
C MET A 346 -9.03 -2.73 11.64
N VAL A 347 -7.76 -2.60 11.31
CA VAL A 347 -7.24 -1.88 10.12
C VAL A 347 -6.25 -2.78 9.37
N GLY A 348 -6.11 -2.57 8.06
CA GLY A 348 -5.25 -3.37 7.20
C GLY A 348 -5.90 -4.67 6.73
N GLY A 349 -5.59 -5.07 5.49
CA GLY A 349 -6.25 -6.20 4.83
C GLY A 349 -6.07 -7.55 5.53
N MET A 350 -4.95 -7.74 6.26
CA MET A 350 -4.67 -8.98 6.99
C MET A 350 -5.60 -9.20 8.19
N THR A 351 -6.25 -8.15 8.70
CA THR A 351 -7.24 -8.28 9.79
C THR A 351 -8.52 -8.99 9.37
N ARG A 352 -8.72 -9.24 8.08
CA ARG A 352 -9.81 -10.08 7.57
C ARG A 352 -9.60 -11.58 7.85
N MET A 353 -8.37 -11.97 8.19
CA MET A 353 -8.03 -13.37 8.47
C MET A 353 -8.68 -13.83 9.78
N PRO A 354 -9.43 -14.96 9.80
CA PRO A 354 -10.12 -15.44 11.00
C PRO A 354 -9.21 -15.64 12.20
N LEU A 355 -8.00 -16.20 12.01
CA LEU A 355 -7.03 -16.40 13.07
C LEU A 355 -6.61 -15.07 13.73
N VAL A 356 -6.41 -14.02 12.95
CA VAL A 356 -6.06 -12.68 13.47
C VAL A 356 -7.20 -12.14 14.33
N MET A 357 -8.45 -12.20 13.82
CA MET A 357 -9.64 -11.76 14.55
C MET A 357 -9.81 -12.49 15.88
N GLN A 358 -9.68 -13.82 15.87
CA GLN A 358 -9.80 -14.65 17.07
C GLN A 358 -8.69 -14.37 18.09
N THR A 359 -7.46 -14.18 17.61
CA THR A 359 -6.30 -13.88 18.48
C THR A 359 -6.46 -12.55 19.17
N VAL A 360 -6.91 -11.52 18.43
CA VAL A 360 -7.18 -10.17 18.97
C VAL A 360 -8.36 -10.21 19.94
N GLU A 361 -9.45 -10.91 19.61
CA GLU A 361 -10.61 -11.09 20.51
C GLU A 361 -10.18 -11.76 21.83
N LYS A 362 -9.38 -12.81 21.75
CA LYS A 362 -8.85 -13.52 22.92
C LYS A 362 -7.95 -12.63 23.77
N PHE A 363 -7.08 -11.82 23.14
CA PHE A 363 -6.14 -10.96 23.85
C PHE A 363 -6.84 -9.80 24.57
N PHE A 364 -7.76 -9.09 23.89
CA PHE A 364 -8.48 -7.95 24.48
C PHE A 364 -9.73 -8.37 25.29
N GLY A 365 -10.15 -9.64 25.23
CA GLY A 365 -11.34 -10.14 25.93
C GLY A 365 -12.66 -9.59 25.39
N LYS A 366 -12.66 -9.04 24.17
CA LYS A 366 -13.84 -8.48 23.51
C LYS A 366 -13.75 -8.62 21.99
N LYS A 367 -14.91 -8.69 21.34
CA LYS A 367 -15.00 -8.81 19.89
C LYS A 367 -14.47 -7.52 19.23
N PRO A 368 -13.50 -7.62 18.32
CA PRO A 368 -13.00 -6.47 17.59
C PRO A 368 -14.06 -5.82 16.70
N ASN A 369 -13.97 -4.51 16.54
CA ASN A 369 -14.84 -3.74 15.67
C ASN A 369 -14.36 -3.84 14.22
N ALA A 370 -15.16 -4.48 13.37
CA ALA A 370 -14.93 -4.62 11.94
C ALA A 370 -16.00 -3.87 11.11
N THR A 371 -16.63 -2.82 11.67
CA THR A 371 -17.67 -2.05 10.95
C THR A 371 -17.06 -1.09 9.92
N VAL A 372 -15.81 -0.69 10.12
CA VAL A 372 -15.06 0.11 9.14
C VAL A 372 -14.43 -0.80 8.09
N ASN A 373 -14.34 -0.33 6.84
CA ASN A 373 -13.59 -1.07 5.82
C ASN A 373 -12.08 -0.91 6.09
N PRO A 374 -11.36 -2.00 6.43
CA PRO A 374 -9.96 -1.92 6.83
C PRO A 374 -9.00 -1.48 5.70
N ASP A 375 -9.44 -1.53 4.44
CA ASP A 375 -8.66 -1.09 3.28
C ASP A 375 -8.90 0.39 2.91
N GLU A 376 -9.87 1.06 3.55
CA GLU A 376 -10.34 2.40 3.18
C GLU A 376 -10.28 3.40 4.33
N VAL A 377 -10.41 2.92 5.56
CA VAL A 377 -10.56 3.76 6.75
C VAL A 377 -9.42 4.74 6.94
N VAL A 378 -8.20 4.35 6.58
CA VAL A 378 -7.00 5.18 6.67
C VAL A 378 -7.07 6.35 5.69
N ALA A 379 -7.44 6.10 4.42
CA ALA A 379 -7.61 7.14 3.42
C ALA A 379 -8.75 8.11 3.78
N LEU A 380 -9.86 7.59 4.32
CA LEU A 380 -10.97 8.42 4.81
C LEU A 380 -10.51 9.36 5.94
N GLY A 381 -9.72 8.86 6.90
CA GLY A 381 -9.18 9.66 7.98
C GLY A 381 -8.18 10.72 7.48
N ALA A 382 -7.32 10.38 6.52
CA ALA A 382 -6.44 11.34 5.86
C ALA A 382 -7.23 12.44 5.13
N ALA A 383 -8.36 12.10 4.49
CA ALA A 383 -9.25 13.08 3.87
C ALA A 383 -9.94 13.97 4.90
N ILE A 384 -10.40 13.44 6.04
CA ILE A 384 -10.96 14.25 7.14
C ILE A 384 -9.91 15.27 7.59
N GLN A 385 -8.66 14.85 7.83
CA GLN A 385 -7.57 15.76 8.17
C GLN A 385 -7.35 16.84 7.10
N GLY A 386 -7.44 16.46 5.82
CA GLY A 386 -7.41 17.40 4.69
C GLY A 386 -8.57 18.41 4.78
N GLY A 387 -9.79 17.95 5.05
CA GLY A 387 -10.97 18.79 5.22
C GLY A 387 -10.86 19.75 6.41
N VAL A 388 -10.26 19.31 7.53
CA VAL A 388 -9.94 20.19 8.68
C VAL A 388 -8.95 21.29 8.26
N LEU A 389 -7.86 20.92 7.55
CA LEU A 389 -6.86 21.89 7.06
C LEU A 389 -7.43 22.86 6.02
N ALA A 390 -8.43 22.44 5.25
CA ALA A 390 -9.17 23.28 4.31
C ALA A 390 -10.30 24.09 4.96
N GLY A 391 -10.65 23.82 6.22
CA GLY A 391 -11.76 24.46 6.91
C GLY A 391 -13.15 23.99 6.45
N GLU A 392 -13.22 22.82 5.80
CA GLU A 392 -14.47 22.19 5.33
C GLU A 392 -15.11 21.30 6.39
N VAL A 393 -14.34 20.86 7.35
CA VAL A 393 -14.77 20.02 8.48
C VAL A 393 -14.45 20.76 9.78
N LYS A 394 -15.25 20.52 10.81
CA LYS A 394 -15.00 21.05 12.14
C LYS A 394 -13.59 20.69 12.60
N ASP A 395 -12.90 21.62 13.21
CA ASP A 395 -11.55 21.41 13.69
C ASP A 395 -11.53 20.32 14.78
N VAL A 396 -10.75 19.26 14.51
CA VAL A 396 -10.48 18.18 15.45
C VAL A 396 -9.02 18.26 15.84
N LEU A 397 -8.76 18.47 17.12
CA LEU A 397 -7.41 18.51 17.65
C LEU A 397 -6.80 17.11 17.60
N LEU A 398 -5.76 16.96 16.79
CA LEU A 398 -5.01 15.73 16.64
C LEU A 398 -3.69 15.82 17.37
N LEU A 399 -3.52 15.00 18.40
CA LEU A 399 -2.30 14.89 19.20
C LEU A 399 -1.67 13.52 18.97
N ASP A 400 -0.58 13.49 18.23
CA ASP A 400 0.20 12.29 17.94
C ASP A 400 1.41 12.17 18.87
N VAL A 401 2.16 11.08 18.80
CA VAL A 401 3.32 10.83 19.66
C VAL A 401 4.55 10.38 18.87
N THR A 402 5.74 10.59 19.44
CA THR A 402 6.97 10.04 18.86
C THR A 402 7.02 8.52 19.11
N PRO A 403 7.35 7.69 18.11
CA PRO A 403 7.36 6.22 18.28
C PRO A 403 8.58 5.71 19.08
N LEU A 404 9.68 6.44 19.04
CA LEU A 404 10.97 6.05 19.64
C LEU A 404 11.61 7.21 20.38
N THR A 405 12.42 6.88 21.39
CA THR A 405 13.22 7.85 22.15
C THR A 405 14.28 8.49 21.26
N LEU A 406 14.40 9.81 21.37
CA LEU A 406 15.43 10.61 20.69
C LEU A 406 16.44 11.13 21.69
N GLY A 407 17.72 11.12 21.31
CA GLY A 407 18.80 11.55 22.17
C GLY A 407 20.10 11.82 21.42
N ILE A 408 21.16 12.07 22.15
CA ILE A 408 22.52 12.22 21.62
C ILE A 408 23.49 11.26 22.28
N GLU A 409 24.58 10.98 21.56
CA GLU A 409 25.74 10.32 22.14
C GLU A 409 26.48 11.25 23.10
N THR A 410 26.83 10.72 24.25
CA THR A 410 27.62 11.41 25.27
C THR A 410 28.88 10.59 25.62
N LEU A 411 29.69 11.13 26.52
CA LEU A 411 30.97 10.53 26.91
C LEU A 411 30.82 9.03 27.26
N GLY A 412 31.69 8.21 26.69
CA GLY A 412 31.66 6.76 26.86
C GLY A 412 30.76 6.02 25.86
N GLY A 413 30.26 6.67 24.81
CA GLY A 413 29.41 6.03 23.81
C GLY A 413 28.00 5.69 24.33
N VAL A 414 27.53 6.43 25.32
CA VAL A 414 26.20 6.23 25.93
C VAL A 414 25.18 7.16 25.25
N ARG A 415 23.97 6.66 25.04
CA ARG A 415 22.84 7.48 24.59
C ARG A 415 22.20 8.22 25.77
N THR A 416 22.23 9.54 25.73
CA THR A 416 21.47 10.40 26.66
C THR A 416 20.14 10.82 26.02
N PRO A 417 18.98 10.41 26.60
CA PRO A 417 17.66 10.75 26.04
C PRO A 417 17.31 12.23 26.27
N LEU A 418 16.73 12.87 25.24
CA LEU A 418 16.15 14.22 25.32
C LEU A 418 14.62 14.18 25.21
N ILE A 419 14.08 13.45 24.24
CA ILE A 419 12.64 13.25 24.05
C ILE A 419 12.34 11.76 24.17
N PRO A 420 11.71 11.32 25.28
CA PRO A 420 11.27 9.92 25.44
C PRO A 420 10.23 9.51 24.37
N ARG A 421 10.17 8.23 24.05
CA ARG A 421 9.09 7.66 23.23
C ARG A 421 7.72 7.99 23.81
N ASN A 422 6.71 8.01 22.99
CA ASN A 422 5.33 8.36 23.35
C ASN A 422 5.18 9.79 23.94
N THR A 423 6.12 10.70 23.59
CA THR A 423 5.96 12.12 23.88
C THR A 423 5.06 12.75 22.81
N THR A 424 4.02 13.44 23.24
CA THR A 424 3.08 14.16 22.35
C THR A 424 3.81 15.16 21.46
N ILE A 425 3.47 15.17 20.17
CA ILE A 425 4.00 16.10 19.17
C ILE A 425 2.90 17.05 18.62
N PRO A 426 3.25 18.29 18.21
CA PRO A 426 4.62 18.85 18.17
C PRO A 426 5.21 19.14 19.56
N THR A 427 6.55 19.03 19.67
CA THR A 427 7.26 19.28 20.94
C THR A 427 8.65 19.84 20.72
N SER A 428 9.12 20.60 21.71
CA SER A 428 10.49 21.11 21.75
C SER A 428 11.10 20.83 23.13
N LYS A 429 12.31 20.27 23.15
CA LYS A 429 13.07 19.99 24.37
C LYS A 429 14.52 20.42 24.24
N SER A 430 15.04 21.08 25.27
CA SER A 430 16.43 21.52 25.32
C SER A 430 17.11 20.95 26.57
N GLN A 431 18.39 20.61 26.40
CA GLN A 431 19.26 20.20 27.50
C GLN A 431 20.66 20.78 27.30
N ILE A 432 21.33 21.15 28.43
CA ILE A 432 22.69 21.68 28.43
C ILE A 432 23.67 20.54 28.61
N PHE A 433 24.64 20.49 27.69
CA PHE A 433 25.79 19.59 27.70
C PHE A 433 27.07 20.39 27.84
N SER A 434 28.21 19.71 27.98
CA SER A 434 29.51 20.36 28.09
C SER A 434 30.59 19.60 27.34
N THR A 435 31.81 20.19 27.26
CA THR A 435 32.98 19.56 26.66
C THR A 435 33.53 18.41 27.51
N ALA A 436 34.07 17.39 26.85
CA ALA A 436 34.65 16.19 27.49
C ALA A 436 36.12 16.35 27.85
N VAL A 437 36.85 17.24 27.17
CA VAL A 437 38.27 17.53 27.37
C VAL A 437 38.53 19.00 27.54
N ASP A 438 39.69 19.35 28.15
CA ASP A 438 40.11 20.75 28.32
C ASP A 438 40.44 21.39 27.00
N ASN A 439 40.07 22.69 26.85
CA ASN A 439 40.30 23.49 25.66
C ASN A 439 39.76 22.90 24.34
N GLN A 440 38.67 22.15 24.42
CA GLN A 440 38.00 21.56 23.25
C GLN A 440 37.38 22.67 22.39
N PRO A 441 37.82 22.89 21.13
CA PRO A 441 37.34 24.01 20.29
C PRO A 441 36.01 23.70 19.58
N SER A 442 35.58 22.43 19.53
CA SER A 442 34.36 22.00 18.86
C SER A 442 33.76 20.79 19.56
N VAL A 443 32.45 20.59 19.37
CA VAL A 443 31.72 19.38 19.81
C VAL A 443 30.99 18.75 18.62
N GLU A 444 31.08 17.44 18.46
CA GLU A 444 30.24 16.69 17.54
C GLU A 444 28.92 16.33 18.25
N ILE A 445 27.82 16.65 17.59
CA ILE A 445 26.48 16.25 18.03
C ILE A 445 26.06 15.04 17.18
N HIS A 446 26.05 13.86 17.79
CA HIS A 446 25.59 12.63 17.17
C HIS A 446 24.15 12.35 17.61
N VAL A 447 23.20 12.56 16.70
CA VAL A 447 21.77 12.41 16.94
C VAL A 447 21.35 10.97 16.76
N LEU A 448 20.64 10.41 17.75
CA LEU A 448 20.28 9.01 17.86
C LEU A 448 18.77 8.83 18.07
N GLN A 449 18.25 7.73 17.54
CA GLN A 449 16.88 7.26 17.76
C GLN A 449 16.88 5.78 18.14
N GLY A 450 16.19 5.42 19.22
CA GLY A 450 16.05 4.05 19.71
C GLY A 450 16.07 3.95 21.22
N GLU A 451 15.90 2.72 21.73
CA GLU A 451 15.73 2.43 23.16
C GLU A 451 16.97 1.81 23.83
N ARG A 452 18.06 1.59 23.06
CA ARG A 452 19.28 0.96 23.61
C ARG A 452 20.12 1.96 24.38
N GLU A 453 20.80 1.50 25.44
CA GLU A 453 21.64 2.33 26.29
C GLU A 453 22.91 2.84 25.57
N MET A 454 23.51 1.98 24.72
CA MET A 454 24.72 2.35 23.99
C MET A 454 24.41 3.03 22.67
N ALA A 455 25.15 4.08 22.33
CA ALA A 455 24.95 4.86 21.10
C ALA A 455 25.07 4.00 19.83
N ALA A 456 26.01 3.07 19.80
CA ALA A 456 26.27 2.19 18.65
C ALA A 456 25.09 1.25 18.33
N ASP A 457 24.23 0.95 19.33
CA ASP A 457 23.09 0.05 19.20
C ASP A 457 21.80 0.77 18.81
N ASN A 458 21.86 2.09 18.58
CA ASN A 458 20.73 2.91 18.18
C ASN A 458 20.89 3.41 16.73
N LYS A 459 19.78 3.79 16.11
CA LYS A 459 19.80 4.36 14.77
C LYS A 459 20.44 5.76 14.81
N THR A 460 21.49 5.97 14.03
CA THR A 460 22.04 7.30 13.78
C THR A 460 21.12 8.05 12.83
N LEU A 461 20.58 9.19 13.26
CA LEU A 461 19.80 10.07 12.43
C LEU A 461 20.70 11.09 11.69
N GLY A 462 21.75 11.56 12.35
CA GLY A 462 22.70 12.48 11.76
C GLY A 462 23.84 12.86 12.69
N ARG A 463 24.85 13.53 12.13
CA ARG A 463 25.99 14.09 12.87
C ARG A 463 26.31 15.49 12.36
N PHE A 464 26.62 16.40 13.26
CA PHE A 464 27.09 17.75 12.90
C PHE A 464 28.01 18.28 13.98
N ILE A 465 28.82 19.27 13.61
CA ILE A 465 29.86 19.83 14.48
C ILE A 465 29.50 21.27 14.82
N LEU A 466 29.51 21.62 16.10
CA LEU A 466 29.50 23.00 16.59
C LEU A 466 30.92 23.43 16.87
N ASP A 467 31.43 24.41 16.07
CA ASP A 467 32.79 24.92 16.16
C ASP A 467 32.87 26.26 16.88
N GLY A 468 34.10 26.59 17.31
CA GLY A 468 34.45 27.92 17.83
C GLY A 468 34.01 28.11 19.27
N ILE A 469 34.07 27.05 20.05
CA ILE A 469 33.93 27.07 21.50
C ILE A 469 35.22 27.71 22.07
N PRO A 470 35.12 28.71 22.94
CA PRO A 470 36.31 29.33 23.59
C PRO A 470 37.07 28.30 24.43
N PRO A 471 38.41 28.36 24.46
CA PRO A 471 39.21 27.52 25.34
C PRO A 471 38.79 27.66 26.81
N ALA A 472 38.43 26.56 27.42
CA ALA A 472 38.01 26.47 28.82
C ALA A 472 38.26 25.07 29.37
N PRO A 473 38.38 24.89 30.69
CA PRO A 473 38.41 23.56 31.29
C PRO A 473 37.14 22.73 30.92
N ARG A 474 37.32 21.42 30.81
CA ARG A 474 36.20 20.50 30.57
C ARG A 474 35.06 20.70 31.59
N GLY A 475 33.82 20.61 31.14
CA GLY A 475 32.63 20.81 31.98
C GLY A 475 32.22 22.26 32.17
N VAL A 476 33.03 23.26 31.74
CA VAL A 476 32.72 24.70 31.86
C VAL A 476 31.87 25.22 30.70
N PRO A 477 32.17 24.92 29.40
CA PRO A 477 31.34 25.36 28.29
C PRO A 477 29.92 24.82 28.41
N GLN A 478 28.92 25.66 28.07
CA GLN A 478 27.50 25.34 28.10
C GLN A 478 26.97 25.23 26.67
N ILE A 479 26.80 24.01 26.21
CA ILE A 479 26.25 23.71 24.88
C ILE A 479 24.80 23.29 25.04
N GLU A 480 23.89 24.18 24.64
CA GLU A 480 22.46 23.92 24.64
C GLU A 480 22.09 23.15 23.38
N VAL A 481 21.60 21.92 23.51
CA VAL A 481 21.10 21.11 22.42
C VAL A 481 19.58 21.08 22.50
N THR A 482 18.93 21.55 21.44
CA THR A 482 17.48 21.63 21.32
C THR A 482 17.00 20.66 20.25
N PHE A 483 15.99 19.86 20.58
CA PHE A 483 15.26 18.98 19.68
C PHE A 483 13.87 19.56 19.46
N ASP A 484 13.53 19.87 18.20
CA ASP A 484 12.22 20.36 17.79
C ASP A 484 11.57 19.35 16.86
N ILE A 485 10.41 18.80 17.22
CA ILE A 485 9.62 17.90 16.40
C ILE A 485 8.35 18.63 15.95
N ASP A 486 8.15 18.71 14.64
CA ASP A 486 6.95 19.34 14.08
C ASP A 486 5.72 18.41 14.13
N ALA A 487 4.56 18.91 13.69
CA ALA A 487 3.33 18.14 13.65
C ALA A 487 3.35 16.95 12.67
N ASN A 488 4.34 16.87 11.77
CA ASN A 488 4.56 15.74 10.86
C ASN A 488 5.48 14.67 11.47
N GLY A 489 6.00 14.91 12.67
CA GLY A 489 6.97 14.05 13.33
C GLY A 489 8.41 14.23 12.79
N ILE A 490 8.70 15.33 12.07
CA ILE A 490 10.02 15.60 11.49
C ILE A 490 10.87 16.35 12.51
N LEU A 491 12.07 15.83 12.78
CA LEU A 491 13.01 16.33 13.78
C LEU A 491 13.96 17.38 13.19
N SER A 492 14.15 18.47 13.93
CA SER A 492 15.24 19.43 13.75
C SER A 492 16.05 19.52 15.03
N VAL A 493 17.39 19.48 14.92
CA VAL A 493 18.28 19.56 16.07
C VAL A 493 19.19 20.76 15.94
N THR A 494 19.27 21.58 17.01
CA THR A 494 20.12 22.77 17.08
C THR A 494 21.05 22.64 18.28
N ALA A 495 22.34 22.89 18.07
CA ALA A 495 23.32 23.06 19.15
C ALA A 495 23.78 24.52 19.19
N LYS A 496 23.84 25.11 20.40
CA LYS A 496 24.21 26.49 20.63
C LYS A 496 25.18 26.61 21.80
N ASP A 497 26.32 27.21 21.57
CA ASP A 497 27.20 27.66 22.67
C ASP A 497 26.64 28.92 23.33
N LYS A 498 26.30 28.83 24.62
CA LYS A 498 25.67 29.92 25.38
C LYS A 498 26.61 31.09 25.64
N ALA A 499 27.93 30.88 25.65
CA ALA A 499 28.90 31.92 25.90
C ALA A 499 29.11 32.82 24.68
N THR A 500 29.24 32.23 23.49
CA THR A 500 29.51 32.98 22.23
C THR A 500 28.24 33.29 21.44
N GLY A 501 27.13 32.59 21.74
CA GLY A 501 25.91 32.65 20.96
C GLY A 501 25.99 31.95 19.60
N LYS A 502 27.15 31.35 19.24
CA LYS A 502 27.28 30.56 18.02
C LYS A 502 26.34 29.37 18.07
N SER A 503 25.68 29.11 16.95
CA SER A 503 24.77 27.97 16.81
C SER A 503 25.00 27.24 15.49
N GLN A 504 24.79 25.95 15.50
CA GLN A 504 24.73 25.07 14.34
C GLN A 504 23.49 24.23 14.45
N SER A 505 22.80 24.04 13.36
CA SER A 505 21.60 23.20 13.33
C SER A 505 21.71 22.19 12.21
N ILE A 506 21.11 21.04 12.43
CA ILE A 506 20.82 20.06 11.40
C ILE A 506 19.31 19.83 11.39
N ARG A 507 18.73 19.97 10.23
CA ARG A 507 17.45 19.32 9.96
C ARG A 507 17.80 17.89 9.61
N ILE A 508 17.29 16.92 10.35
CA ILE A 508 17.60 15.54 10.09
C ILE A 508 17.14 15.22 8.66
N GLU A 509 18.12 15.03 7.79
CA GLU A 509 17.90 14.63 6.42
C GLU A 509 18.11 13.12 6.36
N ALA A 510 17.14 12.39 5.80
CA ALA A 510 17.37 11.00 5.49
C ALA A 510 18.68 10.89 4.71
N SER A 511 19.57 10.01 5.10
CA SER A 511 20.87 9.81 4.44
C SER A 511 20.77 9.38 2.96
N THR A 512 19.55 9.23 2.47
CA THR A 512 19.17 8.98 1.08
C THR A 512 18.67 10.25 0.40
N GLY A 513 18.80 11.43 1.03
CA GLY A 513 18.15 12.67 0.65
C GLY A 513 18.51 13.12 -0.75
N LEU A 514 17.49 13.26 -1.58
CA LEU A 514 17.52 14.07 -2.77
C LEU A 514 17.71 15.52 -2.35
N SER A 515 18.55 16.30 -3.05
CA SER A 515 18.61 17.73 -2.80
C SER A 515 17.31 18.41 -3.20
N LYS A 516 17.03 19.59 -2.66
CA LYS A 516 15.80 20.33 -3.01
C LYS A 516 15.71 20.57 -4.52
N GLU A 517 16.85 20.85 -5.15
CA GLU A 517 16.99 21.04 -6.59
C GLU A 517 16.71 19.77 -7.38
N GLU A 518 17.07 18.59 -6.84
CA GLU A 518 16.75 17.30 -7.45
C GLU A 518 15.26 16.98 -7.37
N VAL A 519 14.62 17.25 -6.23
CA VAL A 519 13.16 17.10 -6.06
C VAL A 519 12.40 18.01 -7.05
N GLU A 520 12.81 19.29 -7.17
CA GLU A 520 12.21 20.23 -8.12
C GLU A 520 12.43 19.81 -9.58
N ARG A 521 13.60 19.26 -9.92
CA ARG A 521 13.88 18.72 -11.25
C ARG A 521 12.96 17.53 -11.57
N MET A 522 12.87 16.57 -10.67
CA MET A 522 12.04 15.38 -10.83
C MET A 522 10.55 15.72 -10.95
N ALA A 523 10.06 16.69 -10.20
CA ALA A 523 8.69 17.19 -10.31
C ALA A 523 8.42 17.79 -11.70
N LYS A 524 9.34 18.59 -12.23
CA LYS A 524 9.22 19.18 -13.59
C LYS A 524 9.29 18.12 -14.69
N GLU A 525 10.17 17.13 -14.57
CA GLU A 525 10.26 16.02 -15.52
C GLU A 525 8.96 15.17 -15.52
N ALA A 526 8.37 14.94 -14.35
CA ALA A 526 7.11 14.22 -14.22
C ALA A 526 5.94 14.96 -14.89
N GLU A 527 5.86 16.29 -14.75
CA GLU A 527 4.83 17.12 -15.36
C GLU A 527 5.00 17.20 -16.90
N ALA A 528 6.24 17.31 -17.38
CA ALA A 528 6.56 17.40 -18.80
C ALA A 528 6.16 16.12 -19.58
N HIS A 529 6.17 14.95 -18.94
CA HIS A 529 5.86 13.66 -19.58
C HIS A 529 4.42 13.18 -19.40
N ALA A 530 3.58 13.91 -18.65
CA ALA A 530 2.22 13.46 -18.29
C ALA A 530 1.33 13.15 -19.52
N GLU A 531 1.36 13.99 -20.56
CA GLU A 531 0.57 13.75 -21.80
C GLU A 531 1.13 12.63 -22.68
N GLU A 532 2.45 12.49 -22.71
CA GLU A 532 3.12 11.42 -23.45
C GLU A 532 2.86 10.07 -22.79
N ASP A 533 2.96 10.02 -21.47
CA ASP A 533 2.66 8.84 -20.66
C ASP A 533 1.19 8.40 -20.80
N LYS A 534 0.25 9.35 -20.95
CA LYS A 534 -1.17 9.04 -21.20
C LYS A 534 -1.38 8.31 -22.52
N LYS A 535 -0.78 8.80 -23.62
CA LYS A 535 -0.88 8.15 -24.94
C LYS A 535 -0.23 6.77 -24.95
N LYS A 536 0.94 6.64 -24.29
CA LYS A 536 1.65 5.37 -24.15
C LYS A 536 0.81 4.37 -23.35
N LYS A 537 0.17 4.80 -22.26
CA LYS A 537 -0.74 3.96 -21.46
C LYS A 537 -1.88 3.38 -22.28
N GLU A 538 -2.57 4.19 -23.07
CA GLU A 538 -3.69 3.74 -23.93
C GLU A 538 -3.24 2.70 -24.96
N LEU A 539 -2.03 2.84 -25.48
CA LEU A 539 -1.44 1.86 -26.42
C LEU A 539 -1.13 0.53 -25.72
N VAL A 540 -0.58 0.58 -24.50
CA VAL A 540 -0.31 -0.62 -23.68
C VAL A 540 -1.60 -1.35 -23.32
N GLU A 541 -2.65 -0.63 -22.95
CA GLU A 541 -3.95 -1.23 -22.65
C GLU A 541 -4.51 -1.99 -23.88
N ALA A 542 -4.39 -1.40 -25.07
CA ALA A 542 -4.82 -2.05 -26.31
C ALA A 542 -4.00 -3.31 -26.61
N ARG A 543 -2.68 -3.29 -26.43
CA ARG A 543 -1.79 -4.45 -26.60
C ARG A 543 -2.09 -5.57 -25.62
N ASN A 544 -2.28 -5.23 -24.33
CA ASN A 544 -2.60 -6.21 -23.27
C ASN A 544 -3.96 -6.90 -23.53
N LEU A 545 -4.95 -6.14 -23.99
CA LEU A 545 -6.25 -6.69 -24.39
C LEU A 545 -6.10 -7.65 -25.57
N ALA A 546 -5.31 -7.27 -26.58
CA ALA A 546 -5.01 -8.11 -27.73
C ALA A 546 -4.34 -9.42 -27.34
N ASP A 547 -3.30 -9.38 -26.47
CA ASP A 547 -2.61 -10.57 -25.97
C ASP A 547 -3.53 -11.48 -25.17
N THR A 548 -4.36 -10.91 -24.32
CA THR A 548 -5.34 -11.67 -23.53
C THR A 548 -6.36 -12.35 -24.43
N LEU A 549 -6.85 -11.66 -25.46
CA LEU A 549 -7.85 -12.21 -26.39
C LEU A 549 -7.23 -13.31 -27.25
N ILE A 550 -6.02 -13.13 -27.77
CA ILE A 550 -5.28 -14.19 -28.51
C ILE A 550 -5.16 -15.43 -27.62
N TYR A 551 -4.64 -15.28 -26.42
CA TYR A 551 -4.43 -16.39 -25.50
C TYR A 551 -5.71 -17.15 -25.17
N THR A 552 -6.78 -16.42 -24.81
CA THR A 552 -8.07 -17.02 -24.43
C THR A 552 -8.73 -17.70 -25.64
N THR A 553 -8.64 -17.12 -26.84
CA THR A 553 -9.20 -17.69 -28.06
C THR A 553 -8.44 -18.94 -28.49
N GLU A 554 -7.11 -18.93 -28.46
CA GLU A 554 -6.30 -20.13 -28.75
C GLU A 554 -6.54 -21.26 -27.74
N LYS A 555 -6.72 -20.90 -26.46
CA LYS A 555 -7.09 -21.88 -25.44
C LYS A 555 -8.45 -22.49 -25.73
N ALA A 556 -9.46 -21.67 -26.05
CA ALA A 556 -10.78 -22.14 -26.42
C ALA A 556 -10.77 -23.04 -27.67
N LEU A 557 -9.98 -22.70 -28.70
CA LEU A 557 -9.81 -23.53 -29.90
C LEU A 557 -9.16 -24.89 -29.60
N ARG A 558 -8.19 -24.93 -28.69
CA ARG A 558 -7.55 -26.18 -28.24
C ARG A 558 -8.52 -27.06 -27.43
N GLU A 559 -9.26 -26.46 -26.49
CA GLU A 559 -10.24 -27.15 -25.66
C GLU A 559 -11.44 -27.66 -26.46
N ALA A 560 -11.79 -26.95 -27.53
CA ALA A 560 -12.84 -27.36 -28.46
C ALA A 560 -12.48 -28.64 -29.23
N GLY A 561 -11.20 -28.93 -29.47
CA GLY A 561 -10.74 -30.15 -30.13
C GLY A 561 -11.49 -30.45 -31.42
N GLU A 562 -11.99 -31.65 -31.55
CA GLU A 562 -12.80 -32.11 -32.71
C GLU A 562 -14.27 -31.66 -32.68
N LYS A 563 -14.70 -30.98 -31.62
CA LYS A 563 -16.09 -30.49 -31.49
C LYS A 563 -16.41 -29.35 -32.46
N ILE A 564 -15.40 -28.70 -33.03
CA ILE A 564 -15.54 -27.65 -34.05
C ILE A 564 -14.78 -28.05 -35.30
N SER A 565 -15.45 -27.96 -36.46
CA SER A 565 -14.83 -28.32 -37.75
C SER A 565 -13.67 -27.38 -38.10
N ALA A 566 -12.69 -27.91 -38.87
CA ALA A 566 -11.53 -27.12 -39.32
C ALA A 566 -11.94 -25.89 -40.16
N GLU A 567 -13.02 -25.99 -40.92
CA GLU A 567 -13.55 -24.87 -41.71
C GLU A 567 -14.00 -23.70 -40.86
N LYS A 568 -14.49 -23.96 -39.63
CA LYS A 568 -14.96 -22.93 -38.69
C LYS A 568 -13.83 -22.39 -37.81
N LYS A 569 -12.77 -23.15 -37.58
CA LYS A 569 -11.57 -22.66 -36.86
C LYS A 569 -10.73 -21.71 -37.71
N LYS A 570 -10.67 -21.94 -39.00
CA LYS A 570 -9.82 -21.19 -39.93
C LYS A 570 -10.04 -19.66 -39.89
N PRO A 571 -11.28 -19.11 -39.93
CA PRO A 571 -11.49 -17.66 -39.83
C PRO A 571 -10.96 -17.06 -38.53
N VAL A 572 -11.07 -17.77 -37.41
CA VAL A 572 -10.57 -17.30 -36.11
C VAL A 572 -9.05 -17.33 -36.07
N GLU A 573 -8.42 -18.42 -36.60
CA GLU A 573 -6.96 -18.53 -36.72
C GLU A 573 -6.40 -17.41 -37.60
N GLU A 574 -7.07 -17.07 -38.71
CA GLU A 574 -6.69 -15.94 -39.58
C GLU A 574 -6.78 -14.58 -38.82
N LYS A 575 -7.78 -14.38 -37.95
CA LYS A 575 -7.91 -13.17 -37.14
C LYS A 575 -6.87 -13.13 -36.00
N ILE A 576 -6.53 -14.27 -35.39
CA ILE A 576 -5.42 -14.37 -34.46
C ILE A 576 -4.11 -13.93 -35.11
N GLU A 577 -3.80 -14.46 -36.29
CA GLU A 577 -2.58 -14.10 -37.04
C GLU A 577 -2.58 -12.63 -37.49
N ALA A 578 -3.75 -12.09 -37.88
CA ALA A 578 -3.88 -10.67 -38.20
C ALA A 578 -3.61 -9.78 -36.99
N LEU A 579 -4.17 -10.13 -35.82
CA LEU A 579 -3.94 -9.39 -34.58
C LEU A 579 -2.48 -9.51 -34.11
N ARG A 580 -1.85 -10.68 -34.22
CA ARG A 580 -0.43 -10.88 -33.90
C ARG A 580 0.51 -9.97 -34.70
N LYS A 581 0.19 -9.71 -35.97
CA LYS A 581 1.01 -8.83 -36.84
C LYS A 581 0.98 -7.37 -36.42
N VAL A 582 -0.11 -6.91 -35.82
CA VAL A 582 -0.32 -5.49 -35.49
C VAL A 582 -0.16 -5.20 -33.98
N LYS A 583 -0.31 -6.19 -33.10
CA LYS A 583 -0.37 -6.00 -31.66
C LYS A 583 0.87 -5.32 -31.05
N ASP A 584 2.06 -5.56 -31.61
CA ASP A 584 3.32 -4.99 -31.16
C ASP A 584 3.67 -3.66 -31.85
N GLY A 585 2.81 -3.19 -32.78
CA GLY A 585 2.95 -1.91 -33.47
C GLY A 585 2.47 -0.72 -32.65
N ASP A 586 2.79 0.51 -33.09
CA ASP A 586 2.42 1.76 -32.42
C ASP A 586 1.06 2.32 -32.88
N ASP A 587 0.42 1.66 -33.84
CA ASP A 587 -0.91 2.08 -34.32
C ASP A 587 -2.03 1.49 -33.44
N MET A 588 -2.41 2.26 -32.43
CA MET A 588 -3.50 1.90 -31.51
C MET A 588 -4.82 1.64 -32.21
N ALA A 589 -5.13 2.37 -33.30
CA ALA A 589 -6.40 2.19 -34.04
C ALA A 589 -6.41 0.85 -34.77
N ALA A 590 -5.29 0.45 -35.39
CA ALA A 590 -5.14 -0.86 -36.02
C ALA A 590 -5.25 -2.01 -35.01
N ILE A 591 -4.64 -1.86 -33.82
CA ILE A 591 -4.71 -2.87 -32.74
C ILE A 591 -6.15 -3.02 -32.26
N LYS A 592 -6.85 -1.94 -31.91
CA LYS A 592 -8.26 -1.95 -31.46
C LYS A 592 -9.17 -2.60 -32.49
N LYS A 593 -9.02 -2.25 -33.76
CA LYS A 593 -9.81 -2.83 -34.85
C LYS A 593 -9.61 -4.34 -35.00
N ALA A 594 -8.35 -4.79 -35.04
CA ALA A 594 -8.05 -6.21 -35.15
C ALA A 594 -8.49 -7.01 -33.90
N THR A 595 -8.44 -6.40 -32.71
CA THR A 595 -8.96 -6.98 -31.46
C THR A 595 -10.47 -7.17 -31.52
N GLU A 596 -11.19 -6.17 -32.00
CA GLU A 596 -12.65 -6.24 -32.15
C GLU A 596 -13.06 -7.30 -33.17
N GLU A 597 -12.37 -7.37 -34.32
CA GLU A 597 -12.60 -8.39 -35.34
C GLU A 597 -12.37 -9.82 -34.81
N LEU A 598 -11.31 -10.04 -34.02
CA LEU A 598 -11.06 -11.33 -33.39
C LEU A 598 -12.14 -11.64 -32.32
N SER A 599 -12.56 -10.65 -31.54
CA SER A 599 -13.59 -10.82 -30.51
C SER A 599 -14.92 -11.26 -31.12
N GLN A 600 -15.33 -10.66 -32.25
CA GLN A 600 -16.56 -11.02 -32.97
C GLN A 600 -16.51 -12.46 -33.50
N GLU A 601 -15.37 -12.90 -34.05
CA GLU A 601 -15.22 -14.30 -34.52
C GLU A 601 -15.15 -15.30 -33.36
N ALA A 602 -14.48 -14.96 -32.25
CA ALA A 602 -14.41 -15.80 -31.07
C ALA A 602 -15.78 -16.00 -30.41
N GLN A 603 -16.65 -14.98 -30.39
CA GLN A 603 -18.02 -15.08 -29.89
C GLN A 603 -18.86 -16.10 -30.68
N LYS A 604 -18.70 -16.18 -32.01
CA LYS A 604 -19.41 -17.17 -32.84
C LYS A 604 -19.04 -18.60 -32.43
N ILE A 605 -17.75 -18.85 -32.18
CA ILE A 605 -17.26 -20.15 -31.70
C ILE A 605 -17.82 -20.46 -30.31
N GLY A 606 -17.83 -19.47 -29.40
CA GLY A 606 -18.39 -19.63 -28.05
C GLY A 606 -19.88 -20.05 -28.09
N GLN A 607 -20.67 -19.44 -28.96
CA GLN A 607 -22.09 -19.80 -29.13
C GLN A 607 -22.25 -21.21 -29.67
N GLU A 608 -21.42 -21.65 -30.61
CA GLU A 608 -21.47 -23.00 -31.17
C GLU A 608 -21.05 -24.06 -30.16
N LEU A 609 -20.00 -23.81 -29.36
CA LEU A 609 -19.58 -24.69 -28.28
C LEU A 609 -20.70 -24.87 -27.24
N TYR A 610 -21.40 -23.80 -26.90
CA TYR A 610 -22.53 -23.83 -26.00
C TYR A 610 -23.70 -24.65 -26.57
N GLN A 611 -24.01 -24.50 -27.86
CA GLN A 611 -25.06 -25.28 -28.55
C GLN A 611 -24.66 -26.76 -28.67
N ALA A 612 -23.39 -27.07 -28.95
CA ALA A 612 -22.88 -28.44 -29.02
C ALA A 612 -22.91 -29.12 -27.65
N ALA A 613 -22.60 -28.40 -26.58
CA ALA A 613 -22.71 -28.92 -25.21
C ALA A 613 -24.15 -29.21 -24.80
N GLN A 614 -25.11 -28.33 -25.14
CA GLN A 614 -26.52 -28.56 -24.92
C GLN A 614 -27.09 -29.75 -25.74
N ALA A 615 -26.59 -29.96 -26.97
CA ALA A 615 -26.99 -31.09 -27.79
C ALA A 615 -26.43 -32.43 -27.25
N ALA A 616 -25.23 -32.42 -26.69
CA ALA A 616 -24.62 -33.58 -26.04
C ALA A 616 -25.34 -33.96 -24.73
N ASP A 617 -25.76 -32.99 -23.93
CA ASP A 617 -26.55 -33.22 -22.71
C ASP A 617 -27.96 -33.78 -23.04
N LYS A 618 -28.56 -33.33 -24.16
CA LYS A 618 -29.83 -33.89 -24.65
C LYS A 618 -29.71 -35.31 -25.23
N ALA A 619 -28.53 -35.66 -25.78
CA ALA A 619 -28.27 -37.01 -26.33
C ALA A 619 -27.88 -38.05 -25.27
N SER A 620 -27.46 -37.60 -24.10
CA SER A 620 -27.06 -38.47 -22.97
C SER A 620 -28.17 -38.74 -21.96
N ALA A 621 -29.41 -38.26 -22.19
CA ALA A 621 -30.57 -38.62 -21.37
C ALA A 621 -31.04 -40.01 -21.73
N PRO A 622 -31.01 -41.02 -20.82
CA PRO A 622 -31.52 -42.36 -21.10
C PRO A 622 -33.04 -42.36 -21.21
N ASP A 623 -33.51 -42.91 -22.33
CA ASP A 623 -34.89 -43.23 -22.62
C ASP A 623 -35.48 -44.12 -21.50
N LYS A 624 -36.34 -43.60 -20.67
CA LYS A 624 -37.22 -44.37 -19.77
C LYS A 624 -38.65 -44.22 -20.21
N SER A 625 -39.04 -45.10 -21.13
CA SER A 625 -40.42 -45.41 -21.35
C SER A 625 -40.92 -46.42 -20.30
N SER A 626 -42.11 -46.17 -19.84
CA SER A 626 -43.06 -47.03 -19.13
C SER A 626 -42.96 -47.16 -17.61
N ALA A 627 -43.90 -46.61 -16.94
CA ALA A 627 -44.96 -47.19 -16.15
C ALA A 627 -45.43 -46.32 -14.96
N ASP A 628 -46.70 -45.99 -15.08
CA ASP A 628 -47.74 -45.87 -14.06
C ASP A 628 -47.70 -44.81 -12.92
N LYS A 629 -48.62 -43.85 -13.14
CA LYS A 629 -49.63 -43.27 -12.23
C LYS A 629 -49.41 -43.26 -10.72
N LYS A 630 -49.32 -42.06 -10.13
CA LYS A 630 -50.41 -41.45 -9.33
C LYS A 630 -50.03 -40.07 -8.83
N ALA A 631 -51.05 -39.22 -8.84
CA ALA A 631 -51.08 -37.81 -8.44
C ALA A 631 -50.53 -37.52 -7.05
N ASP A 632 -49.90 -36.36 -6.91
CA ASP A 632 -50.38 -35.32 -5.99
C ASP A 632 -49.81 -33.95 -6.29
N ASP A 633 -50.68 -32.96 -6.23
CA ASP A 633 -50.49 -31.53 -6.44
C ASP A 633 -49.50 -30.89 -5.47
N LYS A 634 -48.58 -30.08 -5.98
CA LYS A 634 -48.18 -28.81 -5.35
C LYS A 634 -47.44 -27.87 -6.31
N LYS A 635 -48.01 -26.68 -6.39
CA LYS A 635 -47.70 -25.53 -7.21
C LYS A 635 -46.23 -25.14 -7.27
N ASP A 636 -45.77 -24.93 -8.53
CA ASP A 636 -44.59 -24.16 -8.89
C ASP A 636 -44.88 -22.66 -8.80
N GLU A 637 -44.02 -21.92 -8.12
CA GLU A 637 -43.89 -20.47 -8.30
C GLU A 637 -42.66 -20.19 -9.20
N LYS A 638 -42.96 -19.76 -10.41
CA LYS A 638 -42.00 -19.13 -11.34
C LYS A 638 -41.68 -17.72 -10.87
N SER A 639 -40.42 -17.39 -10.70
CA SER A 639 -39.95 -16.01 -10.62
C SER A 639 -39.42 -15.56 -11.99
N ASP A 640 -40.24 -14.78 -12.68
CA ASP A 640 -39.86 -13.99 -13.85
C ASP A 640 -39.03 -12.75 -13.40
N VAL A 641 -37.85 -12.57 -14.01
CA VAL A 641 -37.09 -11.33 -13.92
C VAL A 641 -37.61 -10.42 -15.01
N LYS A 642 -38.27 -9.32 -14.65
CA LYS A 642 -38.62 -8.20 -15.54
C LYS A 642 -37.64 -7.03 -15.33
N GLU A 643 -37.17 -6.52 -16.46
CA GLU A 643 -36.50 -5.23 -16.58
C GLU A 643 -37.36 -4.09 -16.02
N GLY A 644 -36.75 -3.21 -15.23
CA GLY A 644 -37.41 -2.05 -14.65
C GLY A 644 -37.24 -0.80 -15.51
N GLU A 645 -38.35 -0.30 -15.96
CA GLU A 645 -38.52 1.02 -16.58
C GLU A 645 -38.41 2.13 -15.54
N VAL A 646 -37.82 3.25 -15.98
CA VAL A 646 -37.71 4.53 -15.26
C VAL A 646 -39.08 5.20 -15.21
N VAL A 647 -39.55 5.57 -14.02
CA VAL A 647 -40.70 6.44 -13.84
C VAL A 647 -40.31 7.67 -13.03
N ASP A 648 -40.42 8.83 -13.64
CA ASP A 648 -40.42 10.16 -13.03
C ASP A 648 -41.61 10.30 -12.08
N GLU A 649 -41.40 10.74 -10.86
CA GLU A 649 -42.48 11.32 -10.05
C GLU A 649 -42.15 12.75 -9.57
N LYS A 650 -42.94 13.66 -10.13
CA LYS A 650 -43.10 15.03 -9.61
C LYS A 650 -44.16 15.09 -8.52
N GLU A 651 -43.85 15.88 -7.50
CA GLU A 651 -44.72 16.66 -6.63
C GLU A 651 -45.96 16.01 -6.00
N LYS A 652 -46.02 16.07 -4.66
CA LYS A 652 -47.05 16.88 -3.95
C LYS A 652 -46.71 17.09 -2.47
N LYS A 653 -46.97 18.38 -2.13
CA LYS A 653 -46.96 18.96 -0.79
C LYS A 653 -47.96 18.28 0.16
N GLU A 654 -47.56 18.12 1.42
CA GLU A 654 -48.16 18.81 2.59
C GLU A 654 -47.18 18.74 3.77
#